data_0ce191db5ee5cb23b54c22955d97ef7a
#
_entry.id   0ce191db5ee5cb23b54c22955d97ef7a
#
_cell.length_a   1.000
_cell.length_b   1.000
_cell.length_c   1.000
_cell.angle_alpha   90.00
_cell.angle_beta   90.00
_cell.angle_gamma   90.00
#
_symmetry.space_group_name_H-M   'P 1'
#
loop_
_entity.id
_entity.type
_entity.pdbx_description
1 polymer ?
#
loop_
_entity_poly.entity_id
_entity_poly.type
_entity_poly.pdbx_seq_one_letter_code
_entity_poly.pdbx_strand_id
1 'polypeptide(L)'
;FFKPWLGVYNFANYIFADTSKPAYYFKSPLASDSSSIRFWLQTSLGEQPRVFNAEEFTQDINRLKALYGYYGYHHAQIKSDVAYGYDLTNASLDISIQEGKPTIIDSISYYGVDTISNDQYKELLNNVKLNVGDICNVASILTERDRILSYFRNKGYYLFSADSIAITIDTLHFKAGVAFNIHLPERVKYKSLNVVVHNVFGSDQKDELKSTKKNGIGINVYNNDRLSHEMIYNAIDLEPGVYTQDIRRNSTIQKLGNTGIFESISIQNDSLVDNLLYATIHLELLPQHQIKPELLIDNRYNAPFVGTSLGYLNRNLFGGAESFNLSTSIGAQLTYNKALLEDINTSKSNPLPYNFDLRMIYGLSNVIGQRFTTTLQYSFNQLPILLQQQSALLRFRADFSPNSYQRFTLDMLELELVLNDTLTGFNELFTKKIASNLNVDETNPTAVQSSIDSLLQKRLNPIIRFDYLYSEFSNKPGEYNFRWNFLAEESGTFAYLIDRYIDKKTPAGFSDDDAQIFGLPYSHYLKLSTLFTISKNLSRTETLAYKIFLGWMFPYGKAVNTPQEKRFYSGGANSLRGWAFNSIGPGENQSETVSNLGADIKIESSIEYRIYFFTFLKQRSGLVLFTDVGNIWNREGENAFSFNTWYSELAWDGGIGLRVGTPIGPIRLDFGYRLYDPSEPEMKWRVSNWTPGKFNFSFAIGEAF
;
A
#
# COMPACT_ATOMS: atom_id res chain seq x y z
N PHE A 1 3.99 -34.38 2.77
CA PHE A 1 3.33 -33.09 3.04
C PHE A 1 2.39 -33.28 4.24
N PHE A 2 2.63 -32.55 5.31
CA PHE A 2 1.76 -32.52 6.49
C PHE A 2 0.50 -31.73 6.12
N LYS A 3 -0.68 -32.40 6.15
CA LYS A 3 -1.98 -31.76 5.86
C LYS A 3 -2.81 -31.67 7.14
N PRO A 4 -2.57 -30.70 8.01
CA PRO A 4 -3.26 -30.59 9.30
C PRO A 4 -4.78 -30.43 9.16
N TRP A 5 -5.25 -29.91 8.04
CA TRP A 5 -6.67 -29.61 7.77
C TRP A 5 -7.48 -30.82 7.35
N LEU A 6 -6.84 -31.79 6.71
CA LEU A 6 -7.40 -33.11 6.55
C LEU A 6 -7.58 -33.78 7.94
N GLY A 7 -6.65 -33.52 8.85
CA GLY A 7 -6.77 -33.90 10.26
C GLY A 7 -7.98 -33.27 10.95
N VAL A 8 -8.25 -31.97 10.72
CA VAL A 8 -9.41 -31.27 11.27
C VAL A 8 -10.71 -31.79 10.65
N TYR A 9 -10.74 -32.04 9.34
CA TYR A 9 -11.89 -32.66 8.67
C TYR A 9 -12.20 -34.07 9.27
N ASN A 10 -11.18 -34.89 9.43
CA ASN A 10 -11.30 -36.21 9.99
C ASN A 10 -11.66 -36.19 11.49
N PHE A 11 -11.14 -35.21 12.24
CA PHE A 11 -11.48 -34.98 13.65
C PHE A 11 -12.94 -34.59 13.84
N ALA A 12 -13.46 -33.69 12.96
CA ALA A 12 -14.89 -33.36 12.96
C ALA A 12 -15.75 -34.59 12.66
N ASN A 13 -15.31 -35.47 11.76
CA ASN A 13 -15.98 -36.74 11.49
C ASN A 13 -15.92 -37.69 12.67
N TYR A 14 -14.80 -37.75 13.38
CA TYR A 14 -14.61 -38.63 14.54
C TYR A 14 -15.47 -38.19 15.74
N ILE A 15 -15.51 -36.91 16.07
CA ILE A 15 -16.28 -36.38 17.21
C ILE A 15 -17.79 -36.46 16.99
N PHE A 16 -18.25 -36.20 15.75
CA PHE A 16 -19.67 -36.15 15.42
C PHE A 16 -20.16 -37.36 14.63
N ALA A 17 -19.33 -38.45 14.60
CA ALA A 17 -19.74 -39.69 13.96
C ALA A 17 -20.85 -40.38 14.76
N ASP A 18 -21.85 -40.86 14.05
CA ASP A 18 -22.81 -41.81 14.60
C ASP A 18 -22.09 -43.13 14.86
N THR A 19 -21.90 -43.49 16.12
CA THR A 19 -21.11 -44.66 16.58
C THR A 19 -21.71 -46.00 16.14
N SER A 20 -22.85 -46.02 15.46
CA SER A 20 -23.53 -47.22 14.98
C SER A 20 -23.05 -47.72 13.61
N LYS A 21 -22.15 -47.00 12.90
CA LYS A 21 -21.63 -47.41 11.58
C LYS A 21 -20.11 -47.49 11.58
N PRO A 22 -19.47 -48.56 11.05
CA PRO A 22 -18.03 -48.63 10.94
C PRO A 22 -17.53 -47.52 10.04
N ALA A 23 -16.70 -46.62 10.58
CA ALA A 23 -16.14 -45.49 9.90
C ALA A 23 -15.10 -45.95 8.88
N TYR A 24 -15.46 -46.00 7.61
CA TYR A 24 -14.48 -45.95 6.53
C TYR A 24 -14.00 -44.48 6.43
N TYR A 25 -12.82 -44.21 6.92
CA TYR A 25 -12.22 -42.89 7.10
C TYR A 25 -12.17 -42.00 5.82
N PHE A 26 -12.43 -42.56 4.64
CA PHE A 26 -12.32 -41.90 3.35
C PHE A 26 -13.64 -41.60 2.65
N LYS A 27 -14.78 -41.95 3.20
CA LYS A 27 -16.10 -41.69 2.61
C LYS A 27 -17.09 -41.00 3.54
N SER A 28 -16.60 -40.26 4.52
CA SER A 28 -17.51 -39.48 5.37
C SER A 28 -18.08 -38.32 4.55
N PRO A 29 -19.38 -38.35 4.20
CA PRO A 29 -19.98 -37.26 3.45
C PRO A 29 -19.93 -35.96 4.27
N LEU A 30 -19.95 -34.83 3.59
CA LEU A 30 -20.25 -33.54 4.21
C LEU A 30 -21.52 -33.68 5.06
N ALA A 31 -21.54 -33.05 6.21
CA ALA A 31 -22.73 -32.99 7.03
C ALA A 31 -23.89 -32.38 6.20
N SER A 32 -25.04 -33.02 6.18
CA SER A 32 -26.21 -32.57 5.43
C SER A 32 -26.85 -31.30 5.99
N ASP A 33 -26.58 -31.02 7.26
CA ASP A 33 -27.05 -29.80 7.93
C ASP A 33 -25.95 -28.72 7.90
N SER A 34 -26.16 -27.70 7.08
CA SER A 34 -25.25 -26.57 6.90
C SER A 34 -25.12 -25.67 8.14
N SER A 35 -26.03 -25.78 9.10
CA SER A 35 -26.00 -25.03 10.36
C SER A 35 -25.21 -25.73 11.47
N SER A 36 -24.79 -26.99 11.24
CA SER A 36 -24.11 -27.77 12.25
C SER A 36 -22.64 -27.36 12.45
N ILE A 37 -22.15 -27.45 13.69
CA ILE A 37 -20.72 -27.26 14.02
C ILE A 37 -19.86 -28.22 13.20
N ARG A 38 -20.34 -29.43 12.93
CA ARG A 38 -19.65 -30.44 12.10
C ARG A 38 -19.42 -29.90 10.68
N PHE A 39 -20.47 -29.35 10.05
CA PHE A 39 -20.38 -28.76 8.70
C PHE A 39 -19.39 -27.59 8.69
N TRP A 40 -19.46 -26.73 9.70
CA TRP A 40 -18.52 -25.61 9.83
C TRP A 40 -17.08 -26.07 9.99
N LEU A 41 -16.81 -27.06 10.86
CA LEU A 41 -15.47 -27.63 11.00
C LEU A 41 -14.97 -28.29 9.70
N GLN A 42 -15.85 -28.98 8.96
CA GLN A 42 -15.49 -29.63 7.70
C GLN A 42 -15.23 -28.67 6.56
N THR A 43 -15.96 -27.54 6.47
CA THR A 43 -15.93 -26.63 5.32
C THR A 43 -15.13 -25.37 5.56
N SER A 44 -15.06 -24.90 6.82
CA SER A 44 -14.38 -23.64 7.16
C SER A 44 -12.97 -23.85 7.74
N LEU A 45 -12.76 -24.95 8.46
CA LEU A 45 -11.47 -25.30 9.05
C LEU A 45 -10.85 -26.59 8.46
N GLY A 46 -11.65 -27.47 7.88
CA GLY A 46 -11.20 -28.74 7.30
C GLY A 46 -11.05 -28.69 5.79
N GLU A 47 -10.16 -29.49 5.24
CA GLU A 47 -10.05 -29.73 3.79
C GLU A 47 -10.58 -31.13 3.48
N GLN A 48 -11.51 -31.24 2.54
CA GLN A 48 -12.01 -32.54 2.09
C GLN A 48 -10.89 -33.40 1.51
N PRO A 49 -10.89 -34.72 1.75
CA PRO A 49 -9.95 -35.60 1.10
C PRO A 49 -10.14 -35.56 -0.42
N ARG A 50 -9.05 -35.35 -1.14
CA ARG A 50 -9.07 -35.42 -2.60
C ARG A 50 -9.04 -36.88 -3.03
N VAL A 51 -10.04 -37.29 -3.79
CA VAL A 51 -10.12 -38.63 -4.34
C VAL A 51 -9.44 -38.64 -5.70
N PHE A 52 -8.60 -39.61 -5.98
CA PHE A 52 -7.97 -39.80 -7.28
C PHE A 52 -9.04 -40.19 -8.32
N ASN A 53 -9.08 -39.44 -9.43
CA ASN A 53 -9.89 -39.71 -10.60
C ASN A 53 -8.97 -39.89 -11.80
N ALA A 54 -8.96 -41.09 -12.38
CA ALA A 54 -8.05 -41.42 -13.49
C ALA A 54 -8.35 -40.61 -14.75
N GLU A 55 -9.61 -40.26 -15.01
CA GLU A 55 -10.00 -39.44 -16.17
C GLU A 55 -9.55 -37.98 -16.01
N GLU A 56 -9.77 -37.39 -14.85
CA GLU A 56 -9.27 -36.06 -14.55
C GLU A 56 -7.74 -35.99 -14.58
N PHE A 57 -7.07 -37.02 -14.05
CA PHE A 57 -5.60 -37.10 -14.10
C PHE A 57 -5.06 -37.16 -15.53
N THR A 58 -5.72 -37.91 -16.42
CA THR A 58 -5.36 -37.94 -17.82
C THR A 58 -5.52 -36.56 -18.50
N GLN A 59 -6.61 -35.86 -18.14
CA GLN A 59 -6.81 -34.47 -18.61
C GLN A 59 -5.75 -33.53 -18.07
N ASP A 60 -5.33 -33.68 -16.81
CA ASP A 60 -4.28 -32.87 -16.20
C ASP A 60 -2.91 -33.10 -16.84
N ILE A 61 -2.56 -34.34 -17.22
CA ILE A 61 -1.36 -34.62 -18.00
C ILE A 61 -1.42 -33.93 -19.37
N ASN A 62 -2.57 -33.94 -20.04
CA ASN A 62 -2.73 -33.24 -21.31
C ASN A 62 -2.63 -31.73 -21.16
N ARG A 63 -3.20 -31.16 -20.09
CA ARG A 63 -3.05 -29.73 -19.73
C ARG A 63 -1.59 -29.39 -19.45
N LEU A 64 -0.87 -30.24 -18.75
CA LEU A 64 0.54 -30.07 -18.45
C LEU A 64 1.38 -30.07 -19.74
N LYS A 65 1.11 -30.99 -20.68
CA LYS A 65 1.75 -31.02 -22.00
C LYS A 65 1.46 -29.75 -22.79
N ALA A 66 0.21 -29.28 -22.80
CA ALA A 66 -0.17 -28.03 -23.45
C ALA A 66 0.55 -26.82 -22.80
N LEU A 67 0.73 -26.82 -21.46
CA LEU A 67 1.46 -25.79 -20.74
C LEU A 67 2.93 -25.72 -21.16
N TYR A 68 3.60 -26.86 -21.31
CA TYR A 68 4.98 -26.88 -21.83
C TYR A 68 5.05 -26.34 -23.25
N GLY A 69 4.10 -26.74 -24.12
CA GLY A 69 3.99 -26.17 -25.49
C GLY A 69 3.75 -24.65 -25.45
N TYR A 70 2.92 -24.15 -24.53
CA TYR A 70 2.67 -22.73 -24.34
C TYR A 70 3.95 -21.95 -24.01
N TYR A 71 4.87 -22.55 -23.23
CA TYR A 71 6.18 -21.96 -22.91
C TYR A 71 7.27 -22.26 -23.95
N GLY A 72 6.94 -22.85 -25.11
CA GLY A 72 7.88 -23.09 -26.20
C GLY A 72 8.58 -24.45 -26.15
N TYR A 73 8.23 -25.34 -25.26
CA TYR A 73 8.77 -26.71 -25.17
C TYR A 73 7.84 -27.70 -25.88
N HIS A 74 7.71 -27.56 -27.18
CA HIS A 74 6.77 -28.36 -27.99
C HIS A 74 7.09 -29.86 -28.07
N HIS A 75 8.31 -30.24 -27.70
CA HIS A 75 8.78 -31.63 -27.69
C HIS A 75 8.91 -32.20 -26.29
N ALA A 76 8.34 -31.56 -25.28
CA ALA A 76 8.35 -32.06 -23.90
C ALA A 76 7.65 -33.41 -23.82
N GLN A 77 8.33 -34.38 -23.19
CA GLN A 77 7.79 -35.70 -22.91
C GLN A 77 7.38 -35.79 -21.45
N ILE A 78 6.11 -36.12 -21.22
CA ILE A 78 5.55 -36.27 -19.89
C ILE A 78 5.12 -37.73 -19.75
N LYS A 79 5.74 -38.43 -18.79
CA LYS A 79 5.38 -39.80 -18.39
C LYS A 79 4.75 -39.73 -17.00
N SER A 80 3.71 -40.50 -16.79
CA SER A 80 3.01 -40.57 -15.51
C SER A 80 2.75 -42.00 -15.12
N ASP A 81 3.07 -42.34 -13.88
CA ASP A 81 2.79 -43.62 -13.29
C ASP A 81 1.91 -43.44 -12.05
N VAL A 82 0.96 -44.38 -11.85
CA VAL A 82 0.04 -44.37 -10.71
C VAL A 82 0.24 -45.68 -9.95
N ALA A 83 0.72 -45.58 -8.71
CA ALA A 83 0.84 -46.70 -7.81
C ALA A 83 -0.28 -46.66 -6.78
N TYR A 84 -1.04 -47.71 -6.68
CA TYR A 84 -2.08 -47.87 -5.66
C TYR A 84 -1.53 -48.58 -4.42
N GLY A 85 -1.88 -48.04 -3.24
CA GLY A 85 -1.57 -48.71 -1.97
C GLY A 85 -2.21 -50.08 -1.86
N TYR A 86 -1.67 -50.95 -0.98
CA TYR A 86 -2.09 -52.35 -0.84
C TYR A 86 -3.57 -52.51 -0.47
N ASP A 87 -4.13 -51.53 0.20
CA ASP A 87 -5.53 -51.47 0.64
C ASP A 87 -6.43 -50.60 -0.31
N LEU A 88 -5.90 -50.12 -1.41
CA LEU A 88 -6.56 -49.21 -2.37
C LEU A 88 -7.09 -47.91 -1.75
N THR A 89 -6.62 -47.55 -0.56
CA THR A 89 -7.02 -46.30 0.11
C THR A 89 -6.18 -45.11 -0.29
N ASN A 90 -5.00 -45.34 -0.83
CA ASN A 90 -4.05 -44.32 -1.26
C ASN A 90 -3.59 -44.54 -2.71
N ALA A 91 -3.41 -43.46 -3.45
CA ALA A 91 -2.74 -43.46 -4.74
C ALA A 91 -1.52 -42.54 -4.70
N SER A 92 -0.39 -43.05 -5.17
CA SER A 92 0.84 -42.25 -5.39
C SER A 92 0.98 -41.95 -6.86
N LEU A 93 1.17 -40.69 -7.20
CA LEU A 93 1.32 -40.21 -8.58
C LEU A 93 2.79 -39.83 -8.80
N ASP A 94 3.42 -40.46 -9.76
CA ASP A 94 4.78 -40.11 -10.20
C ASP A 94 4.71 -39.50 -11.61
N ILE A 95 5.16 -38.24 -11.76
CA ILE A 95 5.16 -37.53 -13.02
C ILE A 95 6.59 -37.16 -13.36
N SER A 96 7.12 -37.80 -14.40
CA SER A 96 8.45 -37.56 -14.93
C SER A 96 8.35 -36.68 -16.17
N ILE A 97 9.07 -35.57 -16.20
CA ILE A 97 9.03 -34.56 -17.24
C ILE A 97 10.42 -34.42 -17.86
N GLN A 98 10.52 -34.64 -19.16
CA GLN A 98 11.70 -34.32 -19.96
C GLN A 98 11.35 -33.15 -20.89
N GLU A 99 11.76 -31.95 -20.51
CA GLU A 99 11.41 -30.71 -21.22
C GLU A 99 11.97 -30.68 -22.63
N GLY A 100 13.15 -31.23 -22.84
CA GLY A 100 13.87 -31.16 -24.12
C GLY A 100 14.44 -29.76 -24.39
N LYS A 101 14.78 -29.49 -25.65
CA LYS A 101 15.23 -28.18 -26.11
C LYS A 101 14.02 -27.30 -26.39
N PRO A 102 14.03 -25.99 -25.98
CA PRO A 102 12.99 -25.06 -26.37
C PRO A 102 13.03 -24.79 -27.89
N THR A 103 11.89 -24.48 -28.46
CA THR A 103 11.77 -23.97 -29.82
C THR A 103 12.13 -22.49 -29.85
N ILE A 104 13.04 -22.07 -30.74
CA ILE A 104 13.54 -20.69 -30.80
C ILE A 104 12.94 -19.99 -32.03
N ILE A 105 12.61 -18.72 -31.91
CA ILE A 105 12.13 -17.87 -33.00
C ILE A 105 13.27 -17.64 -33.99
N ASP A 106 13.10 -18.10 -35.24
CA ASP A 106 14.07 -17.96 -36.32
C ASP A 106 13.74 -16.78 -37.24
N SER A 107 12.43 -16.48 -37.44
CA SER A 107 11.98 -15.35 -38.25
C SER A 107 10.65 -14.78 -37.75
N ILE A 108 10.44 -13.48 -37.98
CA ILE A 108 9.20 -12.77 -37.68
C ILE A 108 8.78 -12.01 -38.94
N SER A 109 7.54 -12.17 -39.36
CA SER A 109 7.01 -11.56 -40.58
C SER A 109 5.65 -10.90 -40.33
N TYR A 110 5.42 -9.78 -41.01
CA TYR A 110 4.15 -9.02 -40.94
C TYR A 110 3.60 -8.89 -42.36
N TYR A 111 2.42 -9.46 -42.63
CA TYR A 111 1.74 -9.45 -43.91
C TYR A 111 0.44 -8.64 -43.84
N GLY A 112 -0.03 -8.13 -44.99
CA GLY A 112 -1.29 -7.38 -45.10
C GLY A 112 -1.19 -5.93 -44.64
N VAL A 113 0.03 -5.40 -44.57
CA VAL A 113 0.33 -4.00 -44.19
C VAL A 113 0.73 -3.14 -45.37
N ASP A 114 0.48 -3.61 -46.60
CA ASP A 114 0.87 -2.92 -47.85
C ASP A 114 0.12 -1.60 -48.07
N THR A 115 -0.98 -1.38 -47.38
CA THR A 115 -1.82 -0.18 -47.48
C THR A 115 -1.37 0.96 -46.60
N ILE A 116 -0.41 0.72 -45.69
CA ILE A 116 0.11 1.79 -44.82
C ILE A 116 1.35 2.47 -45.43
N SER A 117 1.63 3.71 -45.02
CA SER A 117 2.81 4.43 -45.47
C SER A 117 4.12 3.81 -44.92
N ASN A 118 5.23 4.06 -45.62
CA ASN A 118 6.55 3.59 -45.16
C ASN A 118 6.92 4.08 -43.76
N ASP A 119 6.50 5.29 -43.39
CA ASP A 119 6.75 5.84 -42.07
C ASP A 119 5.92 5.13 -40.98
N GLN A 120 4.66 4.81 -41.27
CA GLN A 120 3.83 4.00 -40.39
C GLN A 120 4.36 2.59 -40.23
N TYR A 121 4.89 2.01 -41.30
CA TYR A 121 5.53 0.69 -41.24
C TYR A 121 6.79 0.71 -40.37
N LYS A 122 7.64 1.71 -40.52
CA LYS A 122 8.80 1.88 -39.64
C LYS A 122 8.38 2.09 -38.18
N GLU A 123 7.33 2.89 -37.93
CA GLU A 123 6.77 3.10 -36.58
C GLU A 123 6.21 1.79 -35.99
N LEU A 124 5.54 0.97 -36.79
CA LEU A 124 5.06 -0.36 -36.39
C LEU A 124 6.20 -1.27 -35.94
N LEU A 125 7.35 -1.22 -36.65
CA LEU A 125 8.54 -2.00 -36.32
C LEU A 125 9.35 -1.45 -35.16
N ASN A 126 9.10 -0.22 -34.75
CA ASN A 126 9.67 0.29 -33.51
C ASN A 126 9.00 -0.37 -32.31
N ASN A 127 9.80 -0.75 -31.30
CA ASN A 127 9.30 -1.36 -30.05
C ASN A 127 8.66 -2.75 -30.21
N VAL A 128 9.06 -3.54 -31.20
CA VAL A 128 8.70 -4.96 -31.31
C VAL A 128 9.04 -5.70 -30.02
N LYS A 129 8.12 -6.53 -29.54
CA LYS A 129 8.25 -7.28 -28.27
C LYS A 129 8.79 -8.70 -28.45
N LEU A 130 8.95 -9.12 -29.70
CA LEU A 130 9.54 -10.41 -30.07
C LEU A 130 10.89 -10.18 -30.75
N ASN A 131 11.87 -10.99 -30.40
CA ASN A 131 13.18 -10.98 -31.08
C ASN A 131 13.48 -12.35 -31.68
N VAL A 132 14.21 -12.34 -32.81
CA VAL A 132 14.81 -13.56 -33.32
C VAL A 132 15.83 -14.06 -32.30
N GLY A 133 15.76 -15.33 -31.96
CA GLY A 133 16.57 -15.96 -30.93
C GLY A 133 15.85 -16.14 -29.57
N ASP A 134 14.70 -15.50 -29.37
CA ASP A 134 13.88 -15.73 -28.16
C ASP A 134 13.19 -17.10 -28.21
N ILE A 135 12.82 -17.62 -27.05
CA ILE A 135 11.99 -18.84 -26.97
C ILE A 135 10.62 -18.55 -27.57
N CYS A 136 10.13 -19.41 -28.43
CA CYS A 136 8.81 -19.32 -29.05
C CYS A 136 7.70 -19.56 -28.01
N ASN A 137 7.47 -18.58 -27.20
CA ASN A 137 6.50 -18.58 -26.10
C ASN A 137 5.20 -17.90 -26.57
N VAL A 138 4.08 -18.59 -26.42
CA VAL A 138 2.76 -18.08 -26.83
C VAL A 138 2.42 -16.75 -26.15
N ALA A 139 2.76 -16.57 -24.87
CA ALA A 139 2.51 -15.31 -24.16
C ALA A 139 3.23 -14.12 -24.83
N SER A 140 4.48 -14.29 -25.24
CA SER A 140 5.25 -13.25 -25.93
C SER A 140 4.66 -12.93 -27.31
N ILE A 141 4.22 -13.95 -28.04
CA ILE A 141 3.55 -13.80 -29.34
C ILE A 141 2.22 -13.04 -29.20
N LEU A 142 1.42 -13.38 -28.16
CA LEU A 142 0.17 -12.66 -27.88
C LEU A 142 0.44 -11.22 -27.43
N THR A 143 1.52 -10.97 -26.70
CA THR A 143 1.94 -9.60 -26.34
C THR A 143 2.27 -8.77 -27.58
N GLU A 144 2.93 -9.35 -28.56
CA GLU A 144 3.21 -8.69 -29.84
C GLU A 144 1.93 -8.46 -30.64
N ARG A 145 1.02 -9.43 -30.70
CA ARG A 145 -0.32 -9.26 -31.29
C ARG A 145 -1.06 -8.08 -30.67
N ASP A 146 -1.07 -7.99 -29.34
CA ASP A 146 -1.77 -6.93 -28.61
C ASP A 146 -1.11 -5.55 -28.83
N ARG A 147 0.20 -5.51 -29.03
CA ARG A 147 0.94 -4.31 -29.45
C ARG A 147 0.50 -3.86 -30.85
N ILE A 148 0.42 -4.78 -31.80
CA ILE A 148 -0.05 -4.53 -33.18
C ILE A 148 -1.49 -4.00 -33.14
N LEU A 149 -2.35 -4.66 -32.35
CA LEU A 149 -3.75 -4.26 -32.16
C LEU A 149 -3.85 -2.82 -31.65
N SER A 150 -3.12 -2.52 -30.57
CA SER A 150 -3.08 -1.18 -29.97
C SER A 150 -2.54 -0.14 -30.96
N TYR A 151 -1.49 -0.46 -31.72
CA TYR A 151 -0.93 0.45 -32.72
C TYR A 151 -1.97 0.88 -33.75
N PHE A 152 -2.65 -0.06 -34.40
CA PHE A 152 -3.62 0.25 -35.44
C PHE A 152 -4.89 0.90 -34.90
N ARG A 153 -5.39 0.48 -33.73
CA ARG A 153 -6.52 1.16 -33.09
C ARG A 153 -6.24 2.61 -32.77
N ASN A 154 -5.00 2.95 -32.40
CA ASN A 154 -4.57 4.33 -32.19
C ASN A 154 -4.31 5.11 -33.49
N LYS A 155 -4.34 4.46 -34.65
CA LYS A 155 -4.26 5.10 -36.00
C LYS A 155 -5.62 5.22 -36.68
N GLY A 156 -6.73 4.91 -35.97
CA GLY A 156 -8.09 5.08 -36.46
C GLY A 156 -8.76 3.82 -37.00
N TYR A 157 -8.14 2.66 -36.92
CA TYR A 157 -8.71 1.40 -37.34
C TYR A 157 -9.61 0.82 -36.24
N TYR A 158 -10.75 1.47 -36.04
CA TYR A 158 -11.65 1.21 -34.92
C TYR A 158 -12.16 -0.24 -34.85
N LEU A 159 -12.52 -0.83 -36.00
CA LEU A 159 -13.04 -2.20 -36.09
C LEU A 159 -11.92 -3.27 -36.05
N PHE A 160 -10.65 -2.85 -35.97
CA PHE A 160 -9.54 -3.78 -35.89
C PHE A 160 -9.57 -4.49 -34.52
N SER A 161 -9.64 -5.82 -34.57
CA SER A 161 -9.74 -6.68 -33.39
C SER A 161 -8.65 -7.76 -33.39
N ALA A 162 -8.56 -8.52 -32.31
CA ALA A 162 -7.62 -9.64 -32.24
C ALA A 162 -7.88 -10.69 -33.34
N ASP A 163 -9.14 -10.86 -33.75
CA ASP A 163 -9.53 -11.78 -34.81
C ASP A 163 -9.10 -11.30 -36.22
N SER A 164 -8.75 -10.01 -36.35
CA SER A 164 -8.18 -9.43 -37.58
C SER A 164 -6.69 -9.76 -37.74
N ILE A 165 -6.07 -10.45 -36.78
CA ILE A 165 -4.67 -10.85 -36.81
C ILE A 165 -4.58 -12.38 -36.73
N ALA A 166 -4.40 -13.03 -37.86
CA ALA A 166 -4.13 -14.47 -37.89
C ALA A 166 -2.64 -14.73 -37.66
N ILE A 167 -2.33 -15.52 -36.63
CA ILE A 167 -0.94 -15.85 -36.26
C ILE A 167 -0.65 -17.25 -36.81
N THR A 168 0.38 -17.37 -37.65
CA THR A 168 0.87 -18.65 -38.14
C THR A 168 2.25 -18.90 -37.53
N ILE A 169 2.41 -20.06 -36.91
CA ILE A 169 3.67 -20.51 -36.35
C ILE A 169 4.08 -21.78 -37.09
N ASP A 170 5.15 -21.71 -37.86
CA ASP A 170 5.75 -22.87 -38.51
C ASP A 170 6.98 -23.32 -37.73
N THR A 171 6.99 -24.58 -37.27
CA THR A 171 8.04 -25.13 -36.41
C THR A 171 8.78 -26.26 -37.12
N LEU A 172 10.07 -26.08 -37.30
CA LEU A 172 10.94 -27.10 -37.87
C LEU A 172 12.25 -27.19 -37.07
N HIS A 173 12.64 -28.39 -36.63
CA HIS A 173 13.91 -28.64 -35.93
C HIS A 173 14.25 -27.67 -34.79
N PHE A 174 13.31 -27.44 -33.89
CA PHE A 174 13.41 -26.46 -32.74
C PHE A 174 13.53 -25.00 -33.17
N LYS A 175 13.17 -24.66 -34.39
CA LYS A 175 13.06 -23.30 -34.89
C LYS A 175 11.63 -22.99 -35.26
N ALA A 176 11.21 -21.75 -35.06
CA ALA A 176 9.87 -21.28 -35.38
C ALA A 176 9.91 -20.00 -36.21
N GLY A 177 9.21 -20.03 -37.36
CA GLY A 177 8.84 -18.82 -38.10
C GLY A 177 7.49 -18.31 -37.56
N VAL A 178 7.41 -17.07 -37.10
CA VAL A 178 6.17 -16.45 -36.64
C VAL A 178 5.70 -15.41 -37.63
N ALA A 179 4.51 -15.59 -38.20
CA ALA A 179 3.92 -14.69 -39.17
C ALA A 179 2.61 -14.10 -38.64
N PHE A 180 2.50 -12.76 -38.64
CA PHE A 180 1.30 -12.01 -38.33
C PHE A 180 0.63 -11.61 -39.65
N ASN A 181 -0.51 -12.22 -39.96
CA ASN A 181 -1.33 -11.89 -41.13
C ASN A 181 -2.41 -10.90 -40.70
N ILE A 182 -2.27 -9.65 -41.09
CA ILE A 182 -3.04 -8.50 -40.61
C ILE A 182 -4.08 -8.12 -41.67
N HIS A 183 -5.35 -8.06 -41.26
CA HIS A 183 -6.45 -7.63 -42.11
C HIS A 183 -6.98 -6.29 -41.62
N LEU A 184 -6.56 -5.19 -42.28
CA LEU A 184 -6.92 -3.85 -41.86
C LEU A 184 -8.29 -3.45 -42.42
N PRO A 185 -9.30 -3.09 -41.54
CA PRO A 185 -10.54 -2.48 -41.96
C PRO A 185 -10.30 -1.02 -42.41
N GLU A 186 -11.36 -0.33 -42.76
CA GLU A 186 -11.28 1.09 -43.04
C GLU A 186 -11.11 1.92 -41.75
N ARG A 187 -10.53 3.12 -41.88
CA ARG A 187 -10.31 4.03 -40.76
C ARG A 187 -11.61 4.78 -40.44
N VAL A 188 -11.88 4.95 -39.15
CA VAL A 188 -13.12 5.53 -38.61
C VAL A 188 -12.84 6.87 -37.92
N LYS A 189 -13.69 7.88 -38.16
CA LYS A 189 -13.66 9.18 -37.48
C LYS A 189 -14.89 9.34 -36.60
N TYR A 190 -14.76 10.11 -35.52
CA TYR A 190 -15.93 10.56 -34.77
C TYR A 190 -16.73 11.59 -35.60
N LYS A 191 -18.05 11.36 -35.73
CA LYS A 191 -18.97 12.32 -36.34
C LYS A 191 -19.57 13.26 -35.31
N SER A 192 -20.10 12.69 -34.23
CA SER A 192 -20.65 13.45 -33.09
C SER A 192 -20.34 12.75 -31.79
N LEU A 193 -20.19 13.53 -30.76
CA LEU A 193 -20.02 13.08 -29.39
C LEU A 193 -21.09 13.72 -28.52
N ASN A 194 -21.82 12.91 -27.80
CA ASN A 194 -22.78 13.36 -26.80
C ASN A 194 -22.29 12.92 -25.41
N VAL A 195 -22.55 13.75 -24.42
CA VAL A 195 -22.33 13.43 -23.01
C VAL A 195 -23.66 13.50 -22.31
N VAL A 196 -23.99 12.46 -21.58
CA VAL A 196 -25.24 12.37 -20.82
C VAL A 196 -24.85 12.11 -19.36
N VAL A 197 -25.23 13.04 -18.50
CA VAL A 197 -24.94 12.98 -17.06
C VAL A 197 -26.24 12.71 -16.31
N HIS A 198 -26.29 11.59 -15.60
CA HIS A 198 -27.40 11.19 -14.76
C HIS A 198 -27.03 11.27 -13.28
N ASN A 199 -28.03 11.62 -12.46
CA ASN A 199 -27.95 11.54 -11.02
C ASN A 199 -28.55 10.20 -10.57
N VAL A 200 -27.76 9.30 -9.97
CA VAL A 200 -28.19 7.97 -9.51
C VAL A 200 -29.29 8.05 -8.43
N PHE A 201 -29.33 9.15 -7.68
CA PHE A 201 -30.29 9.37 -6.58
C PHE A 201 -31.38 10.40 -6.93
N GLY A 202 -31.78 10.47 -8.20
CA GLY A 202 -32.84 11.34 -8.65
C GLY A 202 -34.20 10.78 -8.27
N SER A 203 -34.95 11.51 -7.44
CA SER A 203 -36.36 11.33 -7.21
C SER A 203 -37.18 11.46 -8.53
N ASP A 204 -38.39 10.95 -8.58
CA ASP A 204 -39.43 11.06 -9.63
C ASP A 204 -39.84 12.51 -10.00
N GLN A 205 -38.99 13.50 -9.82
CA GLN A 205 -39.19 14.89 -10.23
C GLN A 205 -38.83 15.05 -11.72
N LYS A 206 -39.64 15.85 -12.43
CA LYS A 206 -39.47 16.19 -13.84
C LYS A 206 -37.98 16.47 -14.14
N ASP A 207 -37.46 15.72 -15.09
CA ASP A 207 -36.07 15.85 -15.54
C ASP A 207 -35.79 17.25 -16.09
N GLU A 208 -35.23 18.13 -15.27
CA GLU A 208 -34.71 19.39 -15.76
C GLU A 208 -33.42 19.11 -16.56
N LEU A 209 -33.51 19.33 -17.86
CA LEU A 209 -32.41 19.12 -18.79
C LEU A 209 -31.69 20.44 -19.05
N LYS A 210 -30.39 20.47 -18.70
CA LYS A 210 -29.49 21.54 -19.11
C LYS A 210 -28.59 21.06 -20.23
N SER A 211 -28.74 21.63 -21.40
CA SER A 211 -28.01 21.22 -22.60
C SER A 211 -27.09 22.32 -23.10
N THR A 212 -25.86 21.95 -23.44
CA THR A 212 -24.86 22.86 -24.01
C THR A 212 -24.13 22.17 -25.15
N LYS A 213 -23.77 22.89 -26.20
CA LYS A 213 -22.97 22.35 -27.31
C LYS A 213 -21.74 23.22 -27.54
N LYS A 214 -20.55 22.60 -27.55
CA LYS A 214 -19.27 23.23 -27.79
C LYS A 214 -18.40 22.32 -28.68
N ASN A 215 -17.86 22.86 -29.76
CA ASN A 215 -16.96 22.13 -30.70
C ASN A 215 -17.50 20.79 -31.19
N GLY A 216 -18.81 20.67 -31.43
CA GLY A 216 -19.43 19.43 -31.89
C GLY A 216 -19.72 18.41 -30.80
N ILE A 217 -19.39 18.70 -29.55
CA ILE A 217 -19.72 17.88 -28.38
C ILE A 217 -20.96 18.45 -27.70
N GLY A 218 -22.02 17.64 -27.60
CA GLY A 218 -23.23 17.97 -26.85
C GLY A 218 -23.12 17.48 -25.41
N ILE A 219 -23.41 18.32 -24.42
CA ILE A 219 -23.39 17.95 -23.01
C ILE A 219 -24.79 18.15 -22.45
N ASN A 220 -25.41 17.08 -22.00
CA ASN A 220 -26.74 17.02 -21.42
C ASN A 220 -26.63 16.62 -19.94
N VAL A 221 -27.00 17.50 -19.04
CA VAL A 221 -26.98 17.26 -17.59
C VAL A 221 -28.39 17.25 -17.07
N TYR A 222 -28.79 16.17 -16.43
CA TYR A 222 -30.09 15.98 -15.83
C TYR A 222 -30.04 16.24 -14.32
N ASN A 223 -30.98 17.05 -13.82
CA ASN A 223 -31.22 17.32 -12.40
C ASN A 223 -30.01 17.82 -11.60
N ASN A 224 -29.06 18.53 -12.23
CA ASN A 224 -27.92 19.11 -11.52
C ASN A 224 -27.50 20.47 -12.10
N ASP A 225 -27.99 21.55 -11.53
CA ASP A 225 -27.71 22.93 -11.95
C ASP A 225 -26.30 23.41 -11.63
N ARG A 226 -25.62 22.74 -10.69
CA ARG A 226 -24.32 23.19 -10.19
C ARG A 226 -23.13 22.56 -10.90
N LEU A 227 -23.35 21.53 -11.74
CA LEU A 227 -22.26 20.87 -12.43
C LEU A 227 -21.75 21.72 -13.61
N SER A 228 -20.48 22.03 -13.59
CA SER A 228 -19.82 22.82 -14.66
C SER A 228 -19.67 21.98 -15.94
N HIS A 229 -20.31 22.43 -17.02
CA HIS A 229 -20.13 21.85 -18.35
C HIS A 229 -18.69 22.02 -18.86
N GLU A 230 -18.03 23.11 -18.48
CA GLU A 230 -16.66 23.40 -18.88
C GLU A 230 -15.66 22.39 -18.27
N MET A 231 -15.89 21.98 -17.03
CA MET A 231 -15.08 20.93 -16.37
C MET A 231 -15.20 19.61 -17.14
N ILE A 232 -16.41 19.18 -17.49
CA ILE A 232 -16.65 17.97 -18.28
C ILE A 232 -15.96 18.09 -19.65
N TYR A 233 -16.17 19.21 -20.34
CA TYR A 233 -15.60 19.45 -21.64
C TYR A 233 -14.06 19.35 -21.63
N ASN A 234 -13.39 19.95 -20.65
CA ASN A 234 -11.95 19.94 -20.51
C ASN A 234 -11.37 18.55 -20.15
N ALA A 235 -12.21 17.63 -19.64
CA ALA A 235 -11.81 16.26 -19.38
C ALA A 235 -11.94 15.32 -20.59
N ILE A 236 -12.54 15.80 -21.70
CA ILE A 236 -12.76 15.00 -22.92
C ILE A 236 -11.63 15.24 -23.91
N ASP A 237 -10.88 14.19 -24.23
CA ASP A 237 -9.82 14.21 -25.25
C ASP A 237 -10.32 13.75 -26.64
N LEU A 238 -11.60 13.37 -26.74
CA LEU A 238 -12.20 12.95 -27.99
C LEU A 238 -12.72 14.17 -28.75
N GLU A 239 -12.51 14.21 -30.08
CA GLU A 239 -12.89 15.32 -30.94
C GLU A 239 -13.64 14.85 -32.18
N PRO A 240 -14.81 15.45 -32.52
CA PRO A 240 -15.48 15.21 -33.81
C PRO A 240 -14.57 15.57 -34.99
N GLY A 241 -14.62 14.74 -36.05
CA GLY A 241 -13.81 14.91 -37.26
C GLY A 241 -12.42 14.27 -37.19
N VAL A 242 -11.96 13.87 -35.99
CA VAL A 242 -10.67 13.22 -35.79
C VAL A 242 -10.83 11.70 -35.82
N TYR A 243 -9.79 10.97 -36.29
CA TYR A 243 -9.75 9.52 -36.27
C TYR A 243 -9.83 8.98 -34.83
N THR A 244 -10.53 7.84 -34.67
CA THR A 244 -10.65 7.16 -33.40
C THR A 244 -9.26 6.74 -32.86
N GLN A 245 -9.04 6.88 -31.57
CA GLN A 245 -7.81 6.50 -30.87
C GLN A 245 -8.15 5.96 -29.49
N ASP A 246 -7.76 4.72 -29.20
CA ASP A 246 -8.01 4.10 -27.89
C ASP A 246 -7.30 4.85 -26.76
N ILE A 247 -6.11 5.39 -27.01
CA ILE A 247 -5.37 6.19 -26.02
C ILE A 247 -6.14 7.43 -25.59
N ARG A 248 -6.78 8.16 -26.51
CA ARG A 248 -7.62 9.32 -26.20
C ARG A 248 -8.92 8.94 -25.50
N ARG A 249 -9.49 7.78 -25.87
CA ARG A 249 -10.68 7.23 -25.20
C ARG A 249 -10.36 6.89 -23.74
N ASN A 250 -9.27 6.20 -23.50
CA ASN A 250 -8.81 5.83 -22.15
C ASN A 250 -8.41 7.08 -21.34
N SER A 251 -7.75 8.05 -21.96
CA SER A 251 -7.42 9.33 -21.34
C SER A 251 -8.68 10.08 -20.89
N THR A 252 -9.74 10.12 -21.73
CA THR A 252 -11.03 10.72 -21.38
C THR A 252 -11.64 10.02 -20.15
N ILE A 253 -11.69 8.67 -20.14
CA ILE A 253 -12.21 7.91 -18.99
C ILE A 253 -11.38 8.21 -17.73
N GLN A 254 -10.06 8.24 -17.86
CA GLN A 254 -9.16 8.50 -16.75
C GLN A 254 -9.31 9.93 -16.20
N LYS A 255 -9.37 10.95 -17.07
CA LYS A 255 -9.55 12.36 -16.67
C LYS A 255 -10.89 12.57 -15.97
N LEU A 256 -11.98 12.03 -16.51
CA LEU A 256 -13.29 12.07 -15.87
C LEU A 256 -13.26 11.32 -14.51
N GLY A 257 -12.65 10.12 -14.45
CA GLY A 257 -12.51 9.35 -13.22
C GLY A 257 -11.71 10.09 -12.14
N ASN A 258 -10.66 10.78 -12.53
CA ASN A 258 -9.81 11.55 -11.61
C ASN A 258 -10.55 12.74 -10.96
N THR A 259 -11.69 13.16 -11.51
CA THR A 259 -12.54 14.18 -10.85
C THR A 259 -13.12 13.69 -9.53
N GLY A 260 -13.33 12.37 -9.40
CA GLY A 260 -13.86 11.73 -8.18
C GLY A 260 -15.33 12.00 -7.91
N ILE A 261 -16.08 12.55 -8.89
CA ILE A 261 -17.51 12.85 -8.76
C ILE A 261 -18.40 11.83 -9.49
N PHE A 262 -17.84 10.98 -10.36
CA PHE A 262 -18.58 9.99 -11.12
C PHE A 262 -18.42 8.60 -10.50
N GLU A 263 -19.53 7.86 -10.38
CA GLU A 263 -19.57 6.46 -9.96
C GLU A 263 -19.26 5.54 -11.15
N SER A 264 -19.87 5.86 -12.31
CA SER A 264 -19.72 5.11 -13.54
C SER A 264 -19.41 6.05 -14.71
N ILE A 265 -18.48 5.62 -15.55
CA ILE A 265 -18.08 6.31 -16.79
C ILE A 265 -18.04 5.27 -17.88
N SER A 266 -18.95 5.39 -18.86
CA SER A 266 -18.96 4.49 -20.01
C SER A 266 -19.06 5.26 -21.30
N ILE A 267 -18.38 4.79 -22.35
CA ILE A 267 -18.47 5.37 -23.68
C ILE A 267 -19.13 4.32 -24.58
N GLN A 268 -20.36 4.60 -24.94
CA GLN A 268 -21.17 3.75 -25.82
C GLN A 268 -21.05 4.24 -27.26
N ASN A 269 -20.93 3.30 -28.19
CA ASN A 269 -20.98 3.60 -29.61
C ASN A 269 -22.40 3.38 -30.10
N ASP A 270 -23.05 4.46 -30.51
CA ASP A 270 -24.48 4.47 -30.87
C ASP A 270 -24.70 3.88 -32.28
N SER A 271 -23.88 4.34 -33.26
CA SER A 271 -23.94 3.86 -34.64
C SER A 271 -22.64 4.15 -35.37
N LEU A 272 -22.38 3.33 -36.41
CA LEU A 272 -21.30 3.52 -37.36
C LEU A 272 -21.90 3.51 -38.78
N VAL A 273 -21.83 4.66 -39.44
CA VAL A 273 -22.36 4.85 -40.81
C VAL A 273 -21.27 5.51 -41.66
N ASP A 274 -20.95 4.95 -42.81
CA ASP A 274 -19.95 5.47 -43.74
C ASP A 274 -18.60 5.82 -43.07
N ASN A 275 -18.12 4.93 -42.20
CA ASN A 275 -16.90 5.12 -41.40
C ASN A 275 -16.90 6.34 -40.46
N LEU A 276 -18.12 6.83 -40.11
CA LEU A 276 -18.36 7.88 -39.17
C LEU A 276 -19.04 7.30 -37.90
N LEU A 277 -18.36 7.43 -36.77
CA LEU A 277 -18.80 6.92 -35.47
C LEU A 277 -19.57 7.98 -34.69
N TYR A 278 -20.78 7.63 -34.25
CA TYR A 278 -21.57 8.39 -33.29
C TYR A 278 -21.40 7.74 -31.95
N ALA A 279 -21.04 8.52 -30.94
CA ALA A 279 -20.80 7.97 -29.60
C ALA A 279 -21.39 8.85 -28.50
N THR A 280 -21.84 8.20 -27.43
CA THR A 280 -22.34 8.84 -26.22
C THR A 280 -21.52 8.42 -25.01
N ILE A 281 -21.09 9.41 -24.24
CA ILE A 281 -20.41 9.24 -22.95
C ILE A 281 -21.49 9.31 -21.86
N HIS A 282 -21.72 8.22 -21.18
CA HIS A 282 -22.63 8.14 -20.05
C HIS A 282 -21.88 8.32 -18.76
N LEU A 283 -22.32 9.27 -17.95
CA LEU A 283 -21.72 9.64 -16.67
C LEU A 283 -22.79 9.53 -15.58
N GLU A 284 -22.53 8.74 -14.55
CA GLU A 284 -23.39 8.62 -13.37
C GLU A 284 -22.70 9.31 -12.20
N LEU A 285 -23.40 10.24 -11.54
CA LEU A 285 -22.85 11.01 -10.44
C LEU A 285 -22.89 10.22 -9.12
N LEU A 286 -21.80 10.26 -8.38
CA LEU A 286 -21.77 9.88 -6.96
C LEU A 286 -22.62 10.86 -6.13
N PRO A 287 -23.13 10.44 -4.95
CA PRO A 287 -23.76 11.36 -4.00
C PRO A 287 -22.81 12.52 -3.70
N GLN A 288 -23.30 13.75 -3.85
CA GLN A 288 -22.51 14.97 -3.60
C GLN A 288 -22.04 15.02 -2.14
N HIS A 289 -22.92 14.65 -1.21
CA HIS A 289 -22.68 14.69 0.23
C HIS A 289 -22.55 13.28 0.78
N GLN A 290 -21.52 13.04 1.60
CA GLN A 290 -21.34 11.76 2.27
C GLN A 290 -20.89 11.98 3.72
N ILE A 291 -21.53 11.30 4.66
CA ILE A 291 -21.11 11.25 6.06
C ILE A 291 -20.51 9.86 6.32
N LYS A 292 -19.36 9.83 6.97
CA LYS A 292 -18.61 8.59 7.26
C LYS A 292 -18.29 8.53 8.76
N PRO A 293 -19.08 7.83 9.55
CA PRO A 293 -18.68 7.46 10.91
C PRO A 293 -17.70 6.26 10.84
N GLU A 294 -16.64 6.30 11.65
CA GLU A 294 -15.65 5.23 11.73
C GLU A 294 -15.32 4.94 13.19
N LEU A 295 -15.14 3.67 13.54
CA LEU A 295 -14.61 3.23 14.81
C LEU A 295 -13.11 2.97 14.65
N LEU A 296 -12.30 3.56 15.54
CA LEU A 296 -10.86 3.41 15.56
C LEU A 296 -10.49 2.45 16.69
N ILE A 297 -9.83 1.36 16.37
CA ILE A 297 -9.26 0.42 17.33
C ILE A 297 -7.83 0.15 16.92
N ASP A 298 -6.88 0.44 17.80
CA ASP A 298 -5.46 0.32 17.56
C ASP A 298 -4.72 -0.08 18.81
N ASN A 299 -3.43 -0.41 18.70
CA ASN A 299 -2.55 -0.60 19.84
C ASN A 299 -1.45 0.46 19.80
N ARG A 300 -1.52 1.41 20.73
CA ARG A 300 -0.54 2.50 20.84
C ARG A 300 0.10 2.45 22.23
N TYR A 301 1.40 2.71 22.29
CA TYR A 301 2.14 2.76 23.57
C TYR A 301 1.90 1.52 24.43
N ASN A 302 1.83 0.33 23.79
CA ASN A 302 1.60 -0.97 24.44
C ASN A 302 0.26 -1.10 25.18
N ALA A 303 -0.74 -0.33 24.79
CA ALA A 303 -2.09 -0.42 25.35
C ALA A 303 -3.17 -0.28 24.25
N PRO A 304 -4.34 -0.91 24.43
CA PRO A 304 -5.46 -0.74 23.51
C PRO A 304 -5.87 0.73 23.43
N PHE A 305 -5.93 1.24 22.22
CA PHE A 305 -6.40 2.58 21.90
C PHE A 305 -7.75 2.47 21.19
N VAL A 306 -8.75 3.17 21.70
CA VAL A 306 -10.10 3.18 21.12
C VAL A 306 -10.51 4.62 20.83
N GLY A 307 -11.11 4.81 19.67
CA GLY A 307 -11.56 6.13 19.25
C GLY A 307 -12.69 6.05 18.25
N THR A 308 -13.16 7.20 17.85
CA THR A 308 -14.15 7.37 16.80
C THR A 308 -13.78 8.53 15.89
N SER A 309 -14.16 8.45 14.63
CA SER A 309 -14.08 9.56 13.70
C SER A 309 -15.42 9.82 13.00
N LEU A 310 -15.65 11.06 12.64
CA LEU A 310 -16.78 11.49 11.82
C LEU A 310 -16.24 12.33 10.68
N GLY A 311 -16.46 11.85 9.45
CA GLY A 311 -16.10 12.55 8.23
C GLY A 311 -17.32 13.06 7.47
N TYR A 312 -17.24 14.27 6.96
CA TYR A 312 -18.17 14.83 5.97
C TYR A 312 -17.42 15.15 4.69
N LEU A 313 -17.88 14.61 3.58
CA LEU A 313 -17.32 14.83 2.25
C LEU A 313 -18.35 15.48 1.35
N ASN A 314 -17.99 16.61 0.73
CA ASN A 314 -18.68 17.19 -0.42
C ASN A 314 -17.75 17.05 -1.64
N ARG A 315 -18.22 16.38 -2.69
CA ARG A 315 -17.42 16.06 -3.88
C ARG A 315 -17.43 17.14 -4.94
N ASN A 316 -18.33 18.12 -4.84
CA ASN A 316 -18.51 19.14 -5.87
C ASN A 316 -18.98 20.44 -5.20
N LEU A 317 -18.08 21.12 -4.50
CA LEU A 317 -18.42 22.25 -3.65
C LEU A 317 -18.93 23.46 -4.43
N PHE A 318 -18.27 23.80 -5.54
CA PHE A 318 -18.58 24.97 -6.38
C PHE A 318 -19.00 24.61 -7.82
N GLY A 319 -19.02 23.32 -8.18
CA GLY A 319 -19.45 22.85 -9.50
C GLY A 319 -18.34 22.36 -10.42
N GLY A 320 -17.11 22.63 -10.13
CA GLY A 320 -15.93 22.23 -10.93
C GLY A 320 -15.24 20.94 -10.44
N ALA A 321 -15.95 20.09 -9.69
CA ALA A 321 -15.43 18.89 -9.02
C ALA A 321 -14.43 19.21 -7.89
N GLU A 322 -14.55 20.36 -7.25
CA GLU A 322 -13.82 20.69 -6.04
C GLU A 322 -14.32 19.82 -4.89
N SER A 323 -13.42 19.06 -4.26
CA SER A 323 -13.74 18.25 -3.10
C SER A 323 -13.48 19.00 -1.80
N PHE A 324 -14.40 18.91 -0.87
CA PHE A 324 -14.23 19.39 0.50
C PHE A 324 -14.48 18.26 1.47
N ASN A 325 -13.47 17.94 2.28
CA ASN A 325 -13.57 16.92 3.32
C ASN A 325 -13.29 17.57 4.68
N LEU A 326 -14.24 17.45 5.59
CA LEU A 326 -14.11 17.82 6.99
C LEU A 326 -14.18 16.54 7.82
N SER A 327 -13.14 16.26 8.61
CA SER A 327 -13.11 15.10 9.50
C SER A 327 -12.66 15.48 10.90
N THR A 328 -13.28 14.86 11.88
CA THR A 328 -12.86 14.98 13.28
C THR A 328 -12.70 13.58 13.86
N SER A 329 -11.68 13.38 14.65
CA SER A 329 -11.46 12.14 15.39
C SER A 329 -11.06 12.41 16.82
N ILE A 330 -11.50 11.52 17.71
CA ILE A 330 -11.11 11.51 19.12
C ILE A 330 -10.85 10.08 19.54
N GLY A 331 -9.79 9.85 20.31
CA GLY A 331 -9.46 8.54 20.84
C GLY A 331 -8.62 8.63 22.08
N ALA A 332 -8.64 7.56 22.87
CA ALA A 332 -7.84 7.46 24.10
C ALA A 332 -7.35 6.02 24.31
N GLN A 333 -6.23 5.89 25.02
CA GLN A 333 -5.82 4.60 25.55
C GLN A 333 -6.76 4.18 26.70
N LEU A 334 -7.00 2.86 26.81
CA LEU A 334 -7.79 2.29 27.89
C LEU A 334 -6.99 2.17 29.19
N THR A 335 -5.66 2.13 29.07
CA THR A 335 -4.74 2.05 30.21
C THR A 335 -3.51 2.91 29.98
N TYR A 336 -2.76 3.21 31.03
CA TYR A 336 -1.48 3.92 30.94
C TYR A 336 -0.34 3.05 31.52
N ASN A 337 0.90 3.39 31.18
CA ASN A 337 2.08 2.69 31.70
C ASN A 337 2.31 3.06 33.16
N LYS A 338 1.88 2.18 34.08
CA LYS A 338 2.05 2.37 35.53
C LYS A 338 3.50 2.45 35.95
N ALA A 339 4.37 1.60 35.37
CA ALA A 339 5.78 1.55 35.72
C ALA A 339 6.53 2.87 35.38
N LEU A 340 6.13 3.53 34.30
CA LEU A 340 6.70 4.82 33.92
C LEU A 340 6.36 5.93 34.93
N LEU A 341 5.15 5.90 35.48
CA LEU A 341 4.62 6.91 36.38
C LEU A 341 4.71 6.51 37.86
N GLU A 342 5.31 5.36 38.15
CA GLU A 342 5.56 4.92 39.53
C GLU A 342 6.48 5.93 40.23
N ASP A 343 6.17 6.29 41.45
CA ASP A 343 6.88 7.29 42.25
C ASP A 343 6.80 8.74 41.73
N ILE A 344 5.95 9.02 40.74
CA ILE A 344 5.70 10.39 40.25
C ILE A 344 4.36 10.90 40.74
N ASN A 345 4.36 12.13 41.23
CA ASN A 345 3.13 12.75 41.72
C ASN A 345 2.25 13.23 40.57
N THR A 346 1.27 12.39 40.18
CA THR A 346 0.31 12.68 39.10
C THR A 346 -1.09 13.00 39.63
N SER A 347 -1.26 13.24 40.94
CA SER A 347 -2.58 13.31 41.62
C SER A 347 -3.54 14.36 41.04
N LYS A 348 -3.03 15.35 40.30
CA LYS A 348 -3.83 16.42 39.67
C LYS A 348 -3.89 16.30 38.14
N SER A 349 -3.32 15.26 37.55
CA SER A 349 -3.27 15.08 36.08
C SER A 349 -4.01 13.82 35.65
N ASN A 350 -4.59 13.84 34.47
CA ASN A 350 -5.04 12.63 33.80
C ASN A 350 -3.87 12.05 32.96
N PRO A 351 -3.24 10.94 33.39
CA PRO A 351 -2.07 10.40 32.69
C PRO A 351 -2.43 9.59 31.46
N LEU A 352 -3.72 9.38 31.13
CA LEU A 352 -4.12 8.59 29.97
C LEU A 352 -3.78 9.32 28.69
N PRO A 353 -2.99 8.72 27.78
CA PRO A 353 -2.78 9.26 26.45
C PRO A 353 -4.09 9.34 25.66
N TYR A 354 -4.35 10.49 25.05
CA TYR A 354 -5.47 10.67 24.13
C TYR A 354 -5.11 11.61 22.99
N ASN A 355 -5.87 11.55 21.92
CA ASN A 355 -5.72 12.46 20.79
C ASN A 355 -7.07 13.03 20.37
N PHE A 356 -7.01 14.22 19.80
CA PHE A 356 -8.09 14.85 19.06
C PHE A 356 -7.51 15.43 17.78
N ASP A 357 -8.16 15.15 16.64
CA ASP A 357 -7.78 15.70 15.34
C ASP A 357 -9.01 16.36 14.70
N LEU A 358 -8.82 17.54 14.15
CA LEU A 358 -9.75 18.22 13.26
C LEU A 358 -9.01 18.49 11.95
N ARG A 359 -9.53 17.99 10.85
CA ARG A 359 -8.90 18.11 9.54
C ARG A 359 -9.89 18.60 8.49
N MET A 360 -9.49 19.60 7.75
CA MET A 360 -10.18 20.12 6.57
C MET A 360 -9.29 19.93 5.36
N ILE A 361 -9.79 19.29 4.30
CA ILE A 361 -9.08 19.11 3.04
C ILE A 361 -9.93 19.69 1.93
N TYR A 362 -9.37 20.65 1.23
CA TYR A 362 -9.93 21.19 -0.01
C TYR A 362 -9.09 20.68 -1.18
N GLY A 363 -9.74 20.06 -2.16
CA GLY A 363 -9.09 19.45 -3.31
C GLY A 363 -9.58 20.05 -4.61
N LEU A 364 -8.64 20.47 -5.46
CA LEU A 364 -8.86 20.84 -6.86
C LEU A 364 -8.45 19.65 -7.72
N SER A 365 -9.38 19.13 -8.51
CA SER A 365 -9.11 18.05 -9.46
C SER A 365 -8.84 18.64 -10.85
N ASN A 366 -7.94 18.00 -11.59
CA ASN A 366 -7.69 18.28 -13.00
C ASN A 366 -7.08 19.65 -13.37
N VAL A 367 -6.27 20.24 -12.51
CA VAL A 367 -5.44 21.38 -12.93
C VAL A 367 -4.23 20.82 -13.66
N ILE A 368 -4.19 20.97 -15.00
CA ILE A 368 -3.09 20.47 -15.85
C ILE A 368 -2.86 18.93 -15.69
N GLY A 369 -3.93 18.16 -15.55
CA GLY A 369 -3.83 16.70 -15.38
C GLY A 369 -3.33 16.22 -14.00
N GLN A 370 -3.24 17.12 -13.03
CA GLN A 370 -2.75 16.87 -11.68
C GLN A 370 -3.82 17.16 -10.64
N ARG A 371 -3.71 16.51 -9.49
CA ARG A 371 -4.58 16.77 -8.34
C ARG A 371 -3.85 17.64 -7.33
N PHE A 372 -4.40 18.83 -7.05
CA PHE A 372 -3.93 19.71 -5.98
C PHE A 372 -4.85 19.63 -4.77
N THR A 373 -4.26 19.57 -3.59
CA THR A 373 -5.02 19.57 -2.33
C THR A 373 -4.42 20.58 -1.36
N THR A 374 -5.30 21.31 -0.68
CA THR A 374 -4.95 22.13 0.48
C THR A 374 -5.50 21.48 1.72
N THR A 375 -4.68 21.25 2.72
CA THR A 375 -5.08 20.66 4.00
C THR A 375 -4.87 21.68 5.11
N LEU A 376 -5.89 21.91 5.92
CA LEU A 376 -5.80 22.56 7.21
C LEU A 376 -6.12 21.51 8.28
N GLN A 377 -5.22 21.32 9.23
CA GLN A 377 -5.39 20.35 10.30
C GLN A 377 -5.01 20.97 11.64
N TYR A 378 -5.78 20.68 12.68
CA TYR A 378 -5.44 20.88 14.06
C TYR A 378 -5.42 19.54 14.76
N SER A 379 -4.36 19.26 15.51
CA SER A 379 -4.19 18.02 16.28
C SER A 379 -3.81 18.36 17.72
N PHE A 380 -4.40 17.64 18.66
CA PHE A 380 -4.03 17.65 20.06
C PHE A 380 -3.68 16.23 20.50
N ASN A 381 -2.49 16.04 21.05
CA ASN A 381 -2.01 14.74 21.51
C ASN A 381 -1.51 14.85 22.95
N GLN A 382 -2.01 14.01 23.82
CA GLN A 382 -1.40 13.77 25.13
C GLN A 382 -0.53 12.52 25.05
N LEU A 383 0.77 12.68 25.26
CA LEU A 383 1.77 11.62 25.17
C LEU A 383 1.94 10.91 26.52
N PRO A 384 2.46 9.65 26.54
CA PRO A 384 2.63 8.88 27.79
C PRO A 384 3.60 9.51 28.79
N ILE A 385 4.47 10.41 28.34
CA ILE A 385 5.49 11.08 29.15
C ILE A 385 4.99 12.37 29.82
N LEU A 386 3.70 12.49 30.05
CA LEU A 386 3.05 13.67 30.63
C LEU A 386 3.26 14.96 29.84
N LEU A 387 3.46 14.82 28.52
CA LEU A 387 3.62 15.91 27.58
C LEU A 387 2.34 16.06 26.74
N GLN A 388 1.88 17.28 26.60
CA GLN A 388 0.80 17.67 25.69
C GLN A 388 1.40 18.35 24.47
N GLN A 389 0.97 17.93 23.29
CA GLN A 389 1.40 18.52 22.03
C GLN A 389 0.18 18.98 21.24
N GLN A 390 0.20 20.24 20.85
CA GLN A 390 -0.76 20.80 19.91
C GLN A 390 -0.04 21.10 18.61
N SER A 391 -0.66 20.79 17.49
CA SER A 391 -0.14 21.18 16.20
C SER A 391 -1.23 21.75 15.31
N ALA A 392 -0.87 22.82 14.59
CA ALA A 392 -1.69 23.38 13.51
C ALA A 392 -0.89 23.30 12.22
N LEU A 393 -1.48 22.71 11.18
CA LEU A 393 -0.82 22.42 9.92
C LEU A 393 -1.61 22.99 8.75
N LEU A 394 -0.91 23.72 7.88
CA LEU A 394 -1.37 24.13 6.57
C LEU A 394 -0.45 23.50 5.51
N ARG A 395 -1.02 22.73 4.58
CA ARG A 395 -0.26 22.02 3.54
C ARG A 395 -0.84 22.26 2.16
N PHE A 396 0.05 22.52 1.19
CA PHE A 396 -0.26 22.56 -0.24
C PHE A 396 0.43 21.39 -0.93
N ARG A 397 -0.36 20.47 -1.48
CA ARG A 397 0.10 19.22 -2.08
C ARG A 397 -0.29 19.09 -3.53
N ALA A 398 0.65 18.58 -4.34
CA ALA A 398 0.40 18.13 -5.70
C ALA A 398 0.66 16.62 -5.79
N ASP A 399 -0.29 15.88 -6.36
CA ASP A 399 -0.18 14.46 -6.64
C ASP A 399 -0.14 14.22 -8.15
N PHE A 400 0.81 13.40 -8.59
CA PHE A 400 1.00 13.00 -9.98
C PHE A 400 1.22 11.50 -10.09
N SER A 401 0.47 10.83 -10.95
CA SER A 401 0.58 9.39 -11.21
C SER A 401 0.72 9.15 -12.72
N PRO A 402 1.94 8.97 -13.24
CA PRO A 402 2.16 8.76 -14.68
C PRO A 402 1.60 7.42 -15.17
N ASN A 403 1.49 6.45 -14.28
CA ASN A 403 0.91 5.13 -14.53
C ASN A 403 0.32 4.55 -13.23
N SER A 404 -0.27 3.35 -13.31
CA SER A 404 -0.89 2.68 -12.16
C SER A 404 0.10 2.21 -11.08
N TYR A 405 1.39 2.12 -11.40
CA TYR A 405 2.43 1.61 -10.50
C TYR A 405 3.19 2.72 -9.76
N GLN A 406 3.16 3.95 -10.28
CA GLN A 406 3.98 5.05 -9.81
C GLN A 406 3.14 6.22 -9.33
N ARG A 407 3.46 6.75 -8.17
CA ARG A 407 2.90 7.98 -7.63
C ARG A 407 3.99 8.87 -7.09
N PHE A 408 3.96 10.12 -7.49
CA PHE A 408 4.76 11.21 -6.98
C PHE A 408 3.87 12.15 -6.20
N THR A 409 4.25 12.47 -4.99
CA THR A 409 3.57 13.46 -4.15
C THR A 409 4.57 14.55 -3.78
N LEU A 410 4.23 15.79 -4.04
CA LEU A 410 5.03 16.95 -3.67
C LEU A 410 4.21 17.83 -2.72
N ASP A 411 4.62 17.93 -1.46
CA ASP A 411 4.18 18.99 -0.57
C ASP A 411 5.04 20.22 -0.87
N MET A 412 4.47 21.13 -1.66
CA MET A 412 5.16 22.35 -2.12
C MET A 412 5.47 23.28 -0.95
N LEU A 413 4.59 23.29 0.02
CA LEU A 413 4.73 24.01 1.28
C LEU A 413 3.84 23.36 2.33
N GLU A 414 4.42 23.00 3.44
CA GLU A 414 3.71 22.62 4.66
C GLU A 414 4.21 23.53 5.79
N LEU A 415 3.30 24.23 6.43
CA LEU A 415 3.57 25.04 7.63
C LEU A 415 2.94 24.33 8.80
N GLU A 416 3.75 23.81 9.69
CA GLU A 416 3.31 23.15 10.91
C GLU A 416 3.77 23.91 12.14
N LEU A 417 2.84 24.48 12.88
CA LEU A 417 3.07 25.10 14.18
C LEU A 417 2.93 24.04 15.26
N VAL A 418 3.97 23.80 16.05
CA VAL A 418 3.99 22.86 17.17
C VAL A 418 4.11 23.62 18.47
N LEU A 419 3.20 23.33 19.40
CA LEU A 419 3.14 23.88 20.75
C LEU A 419 3.18 22.71 21.72
N ASN A 420 4.18 22.68 22.59
CA ASN A 420 4.30 21.69 23.64
C ASN A 420 3.95 22.30 24.99
N ASP A 421 3.28 21.52 25.85
CA ASP A 421 2.94 21.88 27.24
C ASP A 421 3.08 20.64 28.11
N THR A 422 3.10 20.81 29.43
CA THR A 422 3.34 19.73 30.39
C THR A 422 2.18 19.51 31.32
N LEU A 423 2.01 18.28 31.76
CA LEU A 423 1.13 17.92 32.84
C LEU A 423 1.86 17.95 34.18
N THR A 424 1.10 18.05 35.28
CA THR A 424 1.63 17.96 36.65
C THR A 424 2.43 16.67 36.82
N GLY A 425 3.65 16.78 37.33
CA GLY A 425 4.59 15.66 37.48
C GLY A 425 5.63 15.53 36.35
N PHE A 426 5.51 16.31 35.27
CA PHE A 426 6.46 16.21 34.13
C PHE A 426 7.90 16.54 34.56
N ASN A 427 8.11 17.64 35.33
CA ASN A 427 9.44 18.02 35.75
C ASN A 427 10.09 16.94 36.65
N GLU A 428 9.30 16.33 37.54
CA GLU A 428 9.76 15.21 38.35
C GLU A 428 10.08 13.97 37.49
N LEU A 429 9.22 13.64 36.52
CA LEU A 429 9.47 12.58 35.54
C LEU A 429 10.74 12.86 34.74
N PHE A 430 10.90 14.09 34.24
CA PHE A 430 12.08 14.47 33.46
C PHE A 430 13.36 14.28 34.28
N THR A 431 13.41 14.84 35.47
CA THR A 431 14.59 14.76 36.35
C THR A 431 14.91 13.31 36.73
N LYS A 432 13.92 12.52 37.16
CA LYS A 432 14.14 11.14 37.63
C LYS A 432 14.39 10.10 36.53
N LYS A 433 13.81 10.29 35.35
CA LYS A 433 13.75 9.22 34.32
C LYS A 433 14.35 9.63 32.96
N ILE A 434 14.54 10.91 32.69
CA ILE A 434 14.93 11.41 31.37
C ILE A 434 16.30 12.09 31.38
N ALA A 435 16.59 12.93 32.39
CA ALA A 435 17.74 13.81 32.42
C ALA A 435 19.07 13.06 32.29
N SER A 436 19.28 11.99 33.08
CA SER A 436 20.51 11.18 33.03
C SER A 436 20.77 10.56 31.65
N ASN A 437 19.71 10.14 30.99
CA ASN A 437 19.82 9.52 29.67
C ASN A 437 20.05 10.52 28.53
N LEU A 438 19.83 11.81 28.79
CA LEU A 438 20.18 12.92 27.88
C LEU A 438 21.51 13.58 28.24
N ASN A 439 22.31 12.97 29.14
CA ASN A 439 23.53 13.55 29.68
C ASN A 439 23.33 14.93 30.36
N VAL A 440 22.14 15.15 30.88
CA VAL A 440 21.81 16.34 31.67
C VAL A 440 22.14 16.05 33.14
N ASP A 441 22.95 16.89 33.75
CA ASP A 441 23.27 16.77 35.17
C ASP A 441 22.00 17.01 36.03
N GLU A 442 21.46 15.91 36.56
CA GLU A 442 20.23 15.91 37.39
C GLU A 442 20.38 16.76 38.66
N THR A 443 21.61 16.95 39.12
CA THR A 443 21.90 17.75 40.31
C THR A 443 21.98 19.26 40.02
N ASN A 444 22.00 19.63 38.72
CA ASN A 444 22.03 21.02 38.28
C ASN A 444 20.63 21.50 37.82
N PRO A 445 19.86 22.20 38.67
CA PRO A 445 18.50 22.64 38.32
C PRO A 445 18.43 23.52 37.07
N THR A 446 19.49 24.31 36.80
CA THR A 446 19.56 25.19 35.63
C THR A 446 19.72 24.38 34.33
N ALA A 447 20.55 23.33 34.33
CA ALA A 447 20.72 22.45 33.19
C ALA A 447 19.45 21.66 32.89
N VAL A 448 18.80 21.15 33.93
CA VAL A 448 17.50 20.47 33.85
C VAL A 448 16.44 21.39 33.25
N GLN A 449 16.30 22.61 33.78
CA GLN A 449 15.30 23.58 33.30
C GLN A 449 15.58 24.00 31.86
N SER A 450 16.82 24.27 31.46
CA SER A 450 17.19 24.60 30.09
C SER A 450 16.85 23.48 29.13
N SER A 451 17.02 22.21 29.51
CA SER A 451 16.66 21.07 28.70
C SER A 451 15.15 20.89 28.57
N ILE A 452 14.41 21.12 29.62
CA ILE A 452 12.93 21.15 29.61
C ILE A 452 12.45 22.27 28.68
N ASP A 453 12.99 23.47 28.80
CA ASP A 453 12.60 24.63 27.97
C ASP A 453 12.88 24.38 26.49
N SER A 454 13.98 23.72 26.16
CA SER A 454 14.30 23.30 24.79
C SER A 454 13.30 22.29 24.23
N LEU A 455 12.85 21.32 25.05
CA LEU A 455 11.82 20.36 24.69
C LEU A 455 10.45 21.01 24.46
N LEU A 456 10.11 22.00 25.29
CA LEU A 456 8.84 22.72 25.26
C LEU A 456 8.81 23.88 24.28
N GLN A 457 9.93 24.18 23.62
CA GLN A 457 10.02 25.31 22.71
C GLN A 457 8.94 25.21 21.63
N LYS A 458 8.13 26.29 21.54
CA LYS A 458 7.17 26.48 20.44
C LYS A 458 7.97 26.67 19.16
N ARG A 459 7.59 25.96 18.09
CA ARG A 459 8.33 26.05 16.83
C ARG A 459 7.43 26.00 15.60
N LEU A 460 7.93 26.57 14.52
CA LEU A 460 7.36 26.46 13.20
C LEU A 460 8.22 25.49 12.36
N ASN A 461 7.58 24.51 11.74
CA ASN A 461 8.22 23.59 10.79
C ASN A 461 7.76 23.95 9.37
N PRO A 462 8.49 24.78 8.62
CA PRO A 462 8.21 25.07 7.21
C PRO A 462 8.84 23.98 6.34
N ILE A 463 8.02 23.04 5.87
CA ILE A 463 8.47 21.80 5.26
C ILE A 463 8.17 21.81 3.75
N ILE A 464 9.14 21.32 2.98
CA ILE A 464 8.96 20.85 1.60
C ILE A 464 9.22 19.35 1.61
N ARG A 465 8.28 18.56 1.05
CA ARG A 465 8.39 17.10 1.07
C ARG A 465 8.14 16.50 -0.31
N PHE A 466 9.00 15.60 -0.70
CA PHE A 466 8.85 14.77 -1.88
C PHE A 466 8.66 13.31 -1.42
N ASP A 467 7.60 12.67 -1.91
CA ASP A 467 7.31 11.26 -1.68
C ASP A 467 7.14 10.55 -3.03
N TYR A 468 7.89 9.49 -3.24
CA TYR A 468 7.80 8.62 -4.40
C TYR A 468 7.35 7.23 -3.97
N LEU A 469 6.30 6.73 -4.59
CA LEU A 469 5.80 5.38 -4.38
C LEU A 469 5.78 4.62 -5.72
N TYR A 470 6.49 3.51 -5.75
CA TYR A 470 6.32 2.47 -6.75
C TYR A 470 5.65 1.27 -6.10
N SER A 471 4.63 0.68 -6.72
CA SER A 471 4.00 -0.54 -6.22
C SER A 471 3.45 -1.39 -7.36
N GLU A 472 3.87 -2.64 -7.40
CA GLU A 472 3.45 -3.66 -8.36
C GLU A 472 2.98 -4.89 -7.60
N PHE A 473 1.74 -5.32 -7.86
CA PHE A 473 1.12 -6.44 -7.17
C PHE A 473 0.64 -7.50 -8.16
N SER A 474 0.92 -8.74 -7.84
CA SER A 474 0.40 -9.92 -8.53
C SER A 474 -0.13 -10.94 -7.53
N ASN A 475 -1.26 -11.56 -7.87
CA ASN A 475 -1.85 -12.63 -7.08
C ASN A 475 -1.47 -14.02 -7.58
N LYS A 476 -0.62 -14.13 -8.62
CA LYS A 476 -0.26 -15.42 -9.21
C LYS A 476 0.85 -16.10 -8.42
N PRO A 477 0.79 -17.43 -8.23
CA PRO A 477 1.89 -18.18 -7.64
C PRO A 477 3.18 -18.02 -8.45
N GLY A 478 4.29 -17.87 -7.72
CA GLY A 478 5.62 -17.68 -8.31
C GLY A 478 5.98 -16.24 -8.67
N GLU A 479 5.00 -15.34 -8.75
CA GLU A 479 5.24 -13.93 -9.03
C GLU A 479 5.57 -13.13 -7.76
N TYR A 480 6.29 -12.03 -7.96
CA TYR A 480 6.71 -11.12 -6.90
C TYR A 480 5.76 -9.93 -6.81
N ASN A 481 5.51 -9.49 -5.59
CA ASN A 481 4.94 -8.17 -5.29
C ASN A 481 6.08 -7.29 -4.79
N PHE A 482 6.15 -6.08 -5.32
CA PHE A 482 7.20 -5.13 -4.97
C PHE A 482 6.59 -3.77 -4.62
N ARG A 483 7.08 -3.17 -3.54
CA ARG A 483 6.74 -1.80 -3.16
C ARG A 483 8.00 -1.09 -2.71
N TRP A 484 8.21 0.08 -3.26
CA TRP A 484 9.27 1.00 -2.87
C TRP A 484 8.68 2.37 -2.58
N ASN A 485 8.89 2.85 -1.38
CA ASN A 485 8.56 4.21 -0.97
C ASN A 485 9.86 4.94 -0.62
N PHE A 486 10.06 6.11 -1.21
CA PHE A 486 11.16 7.01 -0.90
C PHE A 486 10.60 8.36 -0.50
N LEU A 487 11.06 8.90 0.63
CA LEU A 487 10.66 10.19 1.16
C LEU A 487 11.90 11.05 1.39
N ALA A 488 11.84 12.27 0.87
CA ALA A 488 12.78 13.34 1.16
C ALA A 488 11.99 14.54 1.71
N GLU A 489 12.34 14.99 2.91
CA GLU A 489 11.69 16.09 3.61
C GLU A 489 12.74 17.08 4.05
N GLU A 490 12.56 18.33 3.69
CA GLU A 490 13.42 19.44 4.08
C GLU A 490 12.62 20.47 4.85
N SER A 491 13.19 21.01 5.91
CA SER A 491 12.63 22.12 6.67
C SER A 491 13.68 23.18 6.95
N GLY A 492 13.31 24.43 6.75
CA GLY A 492 14.13 25.58 7.16
C GLY A 492 14.60 26.48 6.03
N THR A 493 14.96 25.95 4.85
CA THR A 493 15.47 26.78 3.74
C THR A 493 14.48 27.85 3.31
N PHE A 494 13.21 27.52 3.17
CA PHE A 494 12.17 28.48 2.79
C PHE A 494 12.00 29.57 3.85
N ALA A 495 11.98 29.20 5.12
CA ALA A 495 11.91 30.13 6.23
C ALA A 495 13.11 31.07 6.29
N TYR A 496 14.31 30.52 6.09
CA TYR A 496 15.56 31.28 6.03
C TYR A 496 15.56 32.33 4.90
N LEU A 497 15.04 31.95 3.72
CA LEU A 497 14.94 32.91 2.60
C LEU A 497 13.99 34.05 2.93
N ILE A 498 12.85 33.79 3.57
CA ILE A 498 11.92 34.82 4.00
C ILE A 498 12.57 35.71 5.07
N ASP A 499 13.15 35.12 6.11
CA ASP A 499 13.81 35.85 7.18
C ASP A 499 14.91 36.77 6.63
N ARG A 500 15.81 36.22 5.79
CA ARG A 500 16.94 36.97 5.23
C ARG A 500 16.54 38.06 4.25
N TYR A 501 15.58 37.82 3.38
CA TYR A 501 15.27 38.73 2.24
C TYR A 501 14.07 39.61 2.50
N ILE A 502 13.12 39.19 3.32
CA ILE A 502 11.88 39.94 3.58
C ILE A 502 11.92 40.62 4.96
N ASP A 503 12.17 39.87 6.03
CA ASP A 503 12.17 40.40 7.41
C ASP A 503 13.49 41.12 7.76
N LYS A 504 14.58 40.81 7.09
CA LYS A 504 15.91 41.46 7.22
C LYS A 504 16.48 41.53 8.64
N LYS A 505 16.01 40.69 9.55
CA LYS A 505 16.37 40.70 10.96
C LYS A 505 17.51 39.73 11.32
N THR A 506 17.91 38.86 10.42
CA THR A 506 18.95 37.86 10.71
C THR A 506 20.33 38.45 10.46
N PRO A 507 21.16 38.59 11.48
CA PRO A 507 22.59 38.91 11.32
C PRO A 507 23.27 37.80 10.51
N ALA A 508 24.39 38.11 9.88
CA ALA A 508 25.20 37.15 9.11
C ALA A 508 25.81 36.08 10.02
N GLY A 509 25.03 35.15 10.47
CA GLY A 509 25.43 34.03 11.31
C GLY A 509 24.22 33.41 11.97
N PHE A 510 23.87 32.24 11.53
CA PHE A 510 22.80 31.44 12.08
C PHE A 510 23.06 31.01 13.52
N SER A 511 22.19 31.34 14.48
CA SER A 511 21.99 30.57 15.69
C SER A 511 20.53 30.16 15.78
N ASP A 512 20.21 28.99 16.34
CA ASP A 512 18.84 28.54 16.53
C ASP A 512 18.02 29.55 17.36
N ASP A 513 18.70 30.30 18.22
CA ASP A 513 18.11 31.35 19.04
C ASP A 513 17.73 32.60 18.26
N ASP A 514 18.38 32.85 17.11
CA ASP A 514 18.21 34.07 16.29
C ASP A 514 17.35 33.84 15.03
N ALA A 515 17.15 32.58 14.62
CA ALA A 515 16.36 32.24 13.42
C ALA A 515 14.87 32.18 13.77
N GLN A 516 14.16 33.30 13.54
CA GLN A 516 12.75 33.44 13.88
C GLN A 516 11.95 33.99 12.70
N ILE A 517 10.79 33.41 12.45
CA ILE A 517 9.77 33.92 11.55
C ILE A 517 8.53 34.26 12.38
N PHE A 518 8.00 35.47 12.22
CA PHE A 518 6.86 35.97 12.99
C PHE A 518 7.05 35.83 14.51
N GLY A 519 8.28 35.92 15.00
CA GLY A 519 8.62 35.75 16.40
C GLY A 519 8.60 34.31 16.91
N LEU A 520 8.58 33.32 16.01
CA LEU A 520 8.66 31.88 16.33
C LEU A 520 9.94 31.29 15.76
N PRO A 521 10.71 30.53 16.53
CA PRO A 521 11.83 29.78 16.02
C PRO A 521 11.35 28.73 15.01
N TYR A 522 12.13 28.49 13.98
CA TYR A 522 11.83 27.50 12.96
C TYR A 522 12.91 26.41 12.90
N SER A 523 12.50 25.20 12.50
CA SER A 523 13.40 24.04 12.45
C SER A 523 14.21 23.99 11.17
N HIS A 524 15.43 23.44 11.27
CA HIS A 524 16.34 23.19 10.16
C HIS A 524 16.75 21.73 10.14
N TYR A 525 16.24 20.95 9.19
CA TYR A 525 16.64 19.57 9.02
C TYR A 525 16.40 19.06 7.60
N LEU A 526 17.17 18.05 7.22
CA LEU A 526 16.91 17.18 6.08
C LEU A 526 16.60 15.78 6.60
N LYS A 527 15.44 15.20 6.20
CA LYS A 527 15.04 13.85 6.53
C LYS A 527 14.91 13.03 5.26
N LEU A 528 15.61 11.91 5.22
CA LEU A 528 15.55 10.95 4.12
C LEU A 528 15.09 9.61 4.68
N SER A 529 14.16 8.96 4.01
CA SER A 529 13.80 7.58 4.35
C SER A 529 13.41 6.77 3.14
N THR A 530 13.65 5.47 3.22
CA THR A 530 13.27 4.53 2.18
C THR A 530 12.72 3.25 2.80
N LEU A 531 11.62 2.75 2.22
CA LEU A 531 10.98 1.50 2.58
C LEU A 531 10.88 0.61 1.34
N PHE A 532 11.54 -0.54 1.40
CA PHE A 532 11.38 -1.60 0.41
C PHE A 532 10.58 -2.75 1.01
N THR A 533 9.59 -3.21 0.30
CA THR A 533 8.90 -4.46 0.59
C THR A 533 8.87 -5.31 -0.66
N ILE A 534 9.20 -6.59 -0.50
CA ILE A 534 9.09 -7.59 -1.55
C ILE A 534 8.40 -8.81 -0.97
N SER A 535 7.44 -9.36 -1.68
CA SER A 535 6.87 -10.65 -1.32
C SER A 535 6.74 -11.56 -2.52
N LYS A 536 6.90 -12.86 -2.29
CA LYS A 536 6.76 -13.89 -3.30
C LYS A 536 5.66 -14.86 -2.88
N ASN A 537 4.68 -15.05 -3.74
CA ASN A 537 3.67 -16.06 -3.56
C ASN A 537 4.27 -17.43 -3.94
N LEU A 538 4.69 -18.21 -2.93
CA LEU A 538 5.30 -19.54 -3.14
C LEU A 538 4.26 -20.55 -3.62
N SER A 539 3.03 -20.45 -3.10
CA SER A 539 1.88 -21.23 -3.51
C SER A 539 0.59 -20.39 -3.38
N ARG A 540 -0.56 -21.01 -3.61
CA ARG A 540 -1.85 -20.33 -3.37
C ARG A 540 -2.10 -20.02 -1.89
N THR A 541 -1.40 -20.69 -0.99
CA THR A 541 -1.59 -20.61 0.46
C THR A 541 -0.37 -20.13 1.21
N GLU A 542 0.75 -19.89 0.55
CA GLU A 542 2.01 -19.55 1.19
C GLU A 542 2.65 -18.32 0.52
N THR A 543 3.12 -17.40 1.34
CA THR A 543 3.80 -16.19 0.90
C THR A 543 5.02 -15.94 1.78
N LEU A 544 6.16 -15.68 1.16
CA LEU A 544 7.36 -15.17 1.84
C LEU A 544 7.43 -13.66 1.59
N ALA A 545 7.51 -12.88 2.65
CA ALA A 545 7.57 -11.42 2.58
C ALA A 545 8.80 -10.89 3.31
N TYR A 546 9.41 -9.84 2.78
CA TYR A 546 10.57 -9.16 3.31
C TYR A 546 10.36 -7.65 3.27
N LYS A 547 10.79 -6.96 4.33
CA LYS A 547 10.78 -5.50 4.47
C LYS A 547 12.15 -5.02 4.93
N ILE A 548 12.60 -3.90 4.39
CA ILE A 548 13.70 -3.11 4.92
C ILE A 548 13.30 -1.64 4.97
N PHE A 549 13.56 -0.99 6.09
CA PHE A 549 13.39 0.44 6.28
C PHE A 549 14.73 1.06 6.68
N LEU A 550 15.11 2.12 5.98
CA LEU A 550 16.28 2.95 6.29
C LEU A 550 15.80 4.39 6.42
N GLY A 551 16.17 5.05 7.51
CA GLY A 551 15.84 6.44 7.77
C GLY A 551 17.03 7.20 8.32
N TRP A 552 17.21 8.43 7.85
CA TRP A 552 18.28 9.33 8.32
C TRP A 552 17.75 10.77 8.37
N MET A 553 18.06 11.46 9.47
CA MET A 553 17.67 12.83 9.70
C MET A 553 18.91 13.65 10.11
N PHE A 554 19.11 14.79 9.42
CA PHE A 554 20.25 15.66 9.64
C PHE A 554 19.75 17.07 10.02
N PRO A 555 20.10 17.60 11.18
CA PRO A 555 20.04 19.02 11.41
C PRO A 555 21.11 19.72 10.56
N TYR A 556 20.82 20.90 10.05
CA TYR A 556 21.78 21.70 9.29
C TYR A 556 21.74 23.18 9.74
N GLY A 557 22.60 23.99 9.12
CA GLY A 557 22.76 25.39 9.55
C GLY A 557 23.39 25.47 10.93
N LYS A 558 22.74 26.14 11.86
CA LYS A 558 23.16 26.18 13.26
C LYS A 558 22.26 25.32 14.18
N ALA A 559 21.32 24.54 13.61
CA ALA A 559 20.52 23.61 14.38
C ALA A 559 21.42 22.49 14.93
N VAL A 560 21.41 22.35 16.24
CA VAL A 560 22.14 21.28 16.94
C VAL A 560 21.27 20.01 17.00
N ASN A 561 19.97 20.18 17.20
CA ASN A 561 19.02 19.10 17.42
C ASN A 561 17.92 19.06 16.36
N THR A 562 17.44 17.86 16.08
CA THR A 562 16.26 17.61 15.25
C THR A 562 14.98 17.74 16.06
N PRO A 563 13.84 18.20 15.46
CA PRO A 563 12.58 18.26 16.16
C PRO A 563 12.11 16.86 16.60
N GLN A 564 11.72 16.72 17.86
CA GLN A 564 11.31 15.43 18.44
C GLN A 564 10.17 14.78 17.67
N GLU A 565 9.18 15.56 17.27
CA GLU A 565 8.00 15.09 16.53
C GLU A 565 8.31 14.56 15.13
N LYS A 566 9.53 14.79 14.62
CA LYS A 566 9.98 14.33 13.29
C LYS A 566 10.96 13.15 13.37
N ARG A 567 11.44 12.79 14.55
CA ARG A 567 12.40 11.71 14.77
C ARG A 567 11.83 10.34 14.42
N PHE A 568 12.71 9.37 14.32
CA PHE A 568 12.34 7.97 14.13
C PHE A 568 12.17 7.25 15.46
N TYR A 569 11.28 6.25 15.47
CA TYR A 569 10.96 5.41 16.62
C TYR A 569 11.00 3.94 16.20
N SER A 570 11.29 3.03 17.17
CA SER A 570 11.34 1.59 16.93
C SER A 570 10.62 0.81 18.04
N GLY A 571 10.12 -0.39 17.68
CA GLY A 571 9.30 -1.25 18.51
C GLY A 571 7.79 -1.16 18.23
N GLY A 572 7.08 -2.25 18.51
CA GLY A 572 5.63 -2.37 18.33
C GLY A 572 5.19 -3.17 17.10
N ALA A 573 3.89 -3.31 16.93
CA ALA A 573 3.24 -4.21 15.98
C ALA A 573 3.64 -4.05 14.51
N ASN A 574 4.09 -2.87 14.07
CA ASN A 574 4.51 -2.57 12.70
C ASN A 574 6.04 -2.38 12.57
N SER A 575 6.78 -2.61 13.64
CA SER A 575 8.22 -2.46 13.76
C SER A 575 8.83 -3.77 14.29
N LEU A 576 9.57 -3.77 15.41
CA LEU A 576 10.05 -4.98 16.07
C LEU A 576 9.01 -5.45 17.09
N ARG A 577 8.38 -6.59 16.82
CA ARG A 577 7.20 -7.10 17.56
C ARG A 577 7.54 -7.70 18.92
N GLY A 578 8.81 -8.00 19.19
CA GLY A 578 9.29 -8.44 20.50
C GLY A 578 9.33 -7.32 21.55
N TRP A 579 9.11 -6.07 21.16
CA TRP A 579 9.12 -4.90 22.02
C TRP A 579 7.81 -4.12 21.98
N ALA A 580 7.59 -3.38 23.05
CA ALA A 580 6.50 -2.43 23.12
C ALA A 580 6.68 -1.29 22.08
N PHE A 581 5.61 -0.55 21.83
CA PHE A 581 5.63 0.61 20.94
C PHE A 581 6.65 1.66 21.42
N ASN A 582 7.55 2.08 20.55
CA ASN A 582 8.59 3.09 20.82
C ASN A 582 9.52 2.75 22.02
N SER A 583 9.85 1.48 22.24
CA SER A 583 10.64 1.07 23.41
C SER A 583 12.04 0.56 23.09
N ILE A 584 12.53 0.76 21.86
CA ILE A 584 13.88 0.34 21.46
C ILE A 584 14.77 1.55 21.19
N GLY A 585 16.02 1.45 21.62
CA GLY A 585 17.09 2.43 21.38
C GLY A 585 16.94 3.75 22.13
N PRO A 586 17.78 4.76 21.82
CA PRO A 586 18.89 4.72 20.85
C PRO A 586 20.02 3.79 21.25
N GLY A 587 20.58 3.05 20.29
CA GLY A 587 21.69 2.13 20.51
C GLY A 587 21.44 1.10 21.62
N GLU A 588 22.31 1.03 22.61
CA GLU A 588 22.22 0.15 23.77
C GLU A 588 21.45 0.76 24.98
N ASN A 589 20.70 1.83 24.76
CA ASN A 589 19.96 2.52 25.83
C ASN A 589 18.99 1.58 26.57
N GLN A 590 18.98 1.65 27.90
CA GLN A 590 18.16 0.80 28.77
C GLN A 590 16.82 1.43 29.20
N SER A 591 16.62 2.70 28.91
CA SER A 591 15.44 3.45 29.37
C SER A 591 14.36 3.54 28.28
N GLU A 592 13.21 2.91 28.51
CA GLU A 592 12.04 3.07 27.63
C GLU A 592 11.58 4.53 27.51
N THR A 593 11.85 5.34 28.54
CA THR A 593 11.50 6.77 28.53
C THR A 593 12.30 7.54 27.49
N VAL A 594 13.59 7.22 27.34
CA VAL A 594 14.46 7.83 26.33
C VAL A 594 14.11 7.34 24.93
N SER A 595 13.74 6.07 24.78
CA SER A 595 13.27 5.52 23.51
C SER A 595 12.02 6.28 23.00
N ASN A 596 11.17 6.78 23.89
CA ASN A 596 10.01 7.61 23.53
C ASN A 596 10.36 9.03 23.06
N LEU A 597 11.63 9.44 23.12
CA LEU A 597 12.12 10.69 22.51
C LEU A 597 12.52 10.52 21.05
N GLY A 598 12.62 9.28 20.57
CA GLY A 598 13.06 8.95 19.21
C GLY A 598 14.52 9.27 18.96
N ALA A 599 14.97 8.99 17.72
CA ALA A 599 16.36 9.24 17.30
C ALA A 599 16.44 9.65 15.82
N ASP A 600 17.65 10.02 15.38
CA ASP A 600 17.89 10.61 14.06
C ASP A 600 18.08 9.56 12.95
N ILE A 601 18.49 8.35 13.32
CA ILE A 601 18.81 7.26 12.38
C ILE A 601 17.96 6.05 12.75
N LYS A 602 17.45 5.34 11.74
CA LYS A 602 16.69 4.10 11.92
C LYS A 602 17.04 3.08 10.85
N ILE A 603 17.31 1.87 11.29
CA ILE A 603 17.49 0.70 10.43
C ILE A 603 16.60 -0.41 10.96
N GLU A 604 15.68 -0.91 10.11
CA GLU A 604 14.82 -2.06 10.43
C GLU A 604 14.71 -3.01 9.25
N SER A 605 14.63 -4.29 9.53
CA SER A 605 14.36 -5.35 8.57
C SER A 605 13.42 -6.39 9.19
N SER A 606 12.52 -6.94 8.38
CA SER A 606 11.57 -7.96 8.81
C SER A 606 11.41 -9.03 7.73
N ILE A 607 11.29 -10.28 8.15
CA ILE A 607 10.96 -11.42 7.28
C ILE A 607 9.72 -12.09 7.84
N GLU A 608 8.74 -12.39 6.98
CA GLU A 608 7.54 -13.13 7.33
C GLU A 608 7.32 -14.30 6.38
N TYR A 609 7.07 -15.47 6.94
CA TYR A 609 6.52 -16.60 6.22
C TYR A 609 5.06 -16.78 6.61
N ARG A 610 4.15 -16.48 5.68
CA ARG A 610 2.71 -16.46 5.85
C ARG A 610 2.11 -17.75 5.31
N ILE A 611 1.30 -18.45 6.12
CA ILE A 611 0.63 -19.70 5.76
C ILE A 611 -0.87 -19.52 5.98
N TYR A 612 -1.63 -19.50 4.89
CA TYR A 612 -3.08 -19.37 4.92
C TYR A 612 -3.71 -20.74 4.75
N PHE A 613 -4.54 -21.15 5.70
CA PHE A 613 -5.06 -22.51 5.75
C PHE A 613 -6.55 -22.60 6.05
N PHE A 614 -7.19 -21.51 6.42
CA PHE A 614 -8.63 -21.43 6.57
C PHE A 614 -9.17 -20.11 6.02
N THR A 615 -10.49 -20.04 5.91
CA THR A 615 -11.20 -18.86 5.46
C THR A 615 -12.15 -18.41 6.56
N PHE A 616 -12.04 -17.15 6.97
CA PHE A 616 -12.97 -16.51 7.88
C PHE A 616 -13.62 -15.32 7.16
N LEU A 617 -14.95 -15.20 7.24
CA LEU A 617 -15.74 -14.18 6.52
C LEU A 617 -15.35 -14.06 5.02
N LYS A 618 -15.11 -15.20 4.35
CA LYS A 618 -14.63 -15.30 2.95
C LYS A 618 -13.24 -14.70 2.71
N GLN A 619 -12.49 -14.37 3.76
CA GLN A 619 -11.13 -13.86 3.70
C GLN A 619 -10.12 -14.91 4.16
N ARG A 620 -8.95 -14.95 3.52
CA ARG A 620 -7.87 -15.88 3.90
C ARG A 620 -7.39 -15.59 5.31
N SER A 621 -7.23 -16.65 6.09
CA SER A 621 -6.77 -16.61 7.48
C SER A 621 -5.71 -17.67 7.72
N GLY A 622 -4.82 -17.45 8.68
CA GLY A 622 -3.71 -18.35 8.88
C GLY A 622 -2.71 -17.93 9.94
N LEU A 623 -1.53 -18.51 9.87
CA LEU A 623 -0.41 -18.23 10.77
C LEU A 623 0.73 -17.53 10.01
N VAL A 624 1.51 -16.78 10.75
CA VAL A 624 2.73 -16.13 10.26
C VAL A 624 3.87 -16.49 11.21
N LEU A 625 4.98 -16.92 10.66
CA LEU A 625 6.26 -16.96 11.35
C LEU A 625 7.04 -15.72 10.96
N PHE A 626 7.62 -15.02 11.91
CA PHE A 626 8.34 -13.80 11.65
C PHE A 626 9.64 -13.66 12.42
N THR A 627 10.51 -12.83 11.90
CA THR A 627 11.69 -12.32 12.60
C THR A 627 11.91 -10.87 12.22
N ASP A 628 12.18 -10.03 13.20
CA ASP A 628 12.41 -8.60 13.05
C ASP A 628 13.78 -8.23 13.63
N VAL A 629 14.51 -7.36 12.94
CA VAL A 629 15.83 -6.87 13.35
C VAL A 629 15.87 -5.36 13.13
N GLY A 630 16.38 -4.60 14.09
CA GLY A 630 16.57 -3.18 13.90
C GLY A 630 16.91 -2.41 15.16
N ASN A 631 17.16 -1.13 15.01
CA ASN A 631 17.34 -0.17 16.09
C ASN A 631 17.24 1.27 15.58
N ILE A 632 17.30 2.24 16.50
CA ILE A 632 17.47 3.66 16.23
C ILE A 632 18.74 4.17 16.89
N TRP A 633 19.30 5.26 16.39
CA TRP A 633 20.51 5.89 16.93
C TRP A 633 20.42 7.40 16.85
N ASN A 634 21.04 8.08 17.82
CA ASN A 634 21.34 9.48 17.70
C ASN A 634 22.51 9.70 16.70
N ARG A 635 22.62 10.87 16.15
CA ARG A 635 23.74 11.26 15.29
C ARG A 635 24.99 11.52 16.10
N GLU A 636 24.88 12.09 17.28
CA GLU A 636 25.94 12.52 18.18
C GLU A 636 25.63 12.15 19.62
N GLY A 637 26.62 12.18 20.46
CA GLY A 637 26.50 11.93 21.90
C GLY A 637 26.61 10.45 22.27
N GLU A 638 26.11 10.10 23.43
CA GLU A 638 26.01 8.72 23.90
C GLU A 638 24.99 7.96 23.05
N ASN A 639 25.27 6.71 22.71
CA ASN A 639 24.48 5.90 21.79
C ASN A 639 24.34 6.49 20.36
N ALA A 640 25.38 7.21 19.91
CA ALA A 640 25.48 7.68 18.55
C ALA A 640 25.75 6.53 17.56
N PHE A 641 25.24 6.66 16.34
CA PHE A 641 25.49 5.70 15.27
C PHE A 641 26.98 5.61 14.94
N SER A 642 27.52 4.39 14.93
CA SER A 642 28.89 4.09 14.53
C SER A 642 28.93 2.98 13.49
N PHE A 643 29.61 3.20 12.37
CA PHE A 643 29.79 2.17 11.34
C PHE A 643 30.57 0.93 11.85
N ASN A 644 31.26 1.05 12.96
CA ASN A 644 32.05 -0.05 13.55
C ASN A 644 31.20 -0.93 14.50
N THR A 645 30.15 -0.41 15.12
CA THR A 645 29.41 -1.07 16.21
C THR A 645 27.93 -1.26 15.95
N TRP A 646 27.31 -0.54 15.00
CA TRP A 646 25.85 -0.55 14.77
C TRP A 646 25.23 -1.94 14.68
N TYR A 647 25.95 -2.91 14.10
CA TYR A 647 25.46 -4.29 13.92
C TYR A 647 25.35 -5.07 15.23
N SER A 648 26.18 -4.74 16.25
CA SER A 648 26.13 -5.33 17.58
C SER A 648 25.07 -4.68 18.48
N GLU A 649 24.52 -3.58 18.04
CA GLU A 649 23.46 -2.82 18.74
C GLU A 649 22.08 -3.10 18.16
N LEU A 650 21.97 -3.95 17.11
CA LEU A 650 20.70 -4.34 16.52
C LEU A 650 19.90 -5.23 17.48
N ALA A 651 18.71 -4.81 17.86
CA ALA A 651 17.74 -5.64 18.54
C ALA A 651 17.17 -6.68 17.58
N TRP A 652 16.95 -7.92 18.06
CA TRP A 652 16.47 -9.02 17.23
C TRP A 652 15.36 -9.78 17.95
N ASP A 653 14.23 -10.00 17.27
CA ASP A 653 13.17 -10.86 17.76
C ASP A 653 12.74 -11.90 16.73
N GLY A 654 11.92 -12.83 17.20
CA GLY A 654 11.24 -13.80 16.38
C GLY A 654 9.93 -14.21 17.04
N GLY A 655 8.98 -14.63 16.25
CA GLY A 655 7.67 -14.92 16.82
C GLY A 655 6.68 -15.59 15.87
N ILE A 656 5.48 -15.76 16.40
CA ILE A 656 4.35 -16.36 15.68
C ILE A 656 3.19 -15.39 15.74
N GLY A 657 2.51 -15.19 14.62
CA GLY A 657 1.31 -14.37 14.51
C GLY A 657 0.12 -15.14 13.97
N LEU A 658 -1.07 -14.86 14.51
CA LEU A 658 -2.34 -15.27 13.93
C LEU A 658 -2.87 -14.15 13.02
N ARG A 659 -3.36 -14.53 11.85
CA ARG A 659 -4.04 -13.64 10.89
C ARG A 659 -5.46 -14.11 10.71
N VAL A 660 -6.42 -13.29 11.13
CA VAL A 660 -7.85 -13.55 10.93
C VAL A 660 -8.36 -12.56 9.89
N GLY A 661 -8.60 -13.02 8.68
CA GLY A 661 -9.04 -12.19 7.57
C GLY A 661 -10.42 -11.60 7.82
N THR A 662 -10.58 -10.29 7.65
CA THR A 662 -11.87 -9.60 7.72
C THR A 662 -12.05 -8.69 6.50
N PRO A 663 -13.27 -8.22 6.19
CA PRO A 663 -13.51 -7.30 5.08
C PRO A 663 -12.74 -5.96 5.16
N ILE A 664 -12.32 -5.57 6.36
CA ILE A 664 -11.54 -4.33 6.61
C ILE A 664 -10.03 -4.58 6.70
N GLY A 665 -9.58 -5.80 6.43
CA GLY A 665 -8.20 -6.25 6.55
C GLY A 665 -8.02 -7.33 7.61
N PRO A 666 -6.89 -8.05 7.63
CA PRO A 666 -6.65 -9.09 8.62
C PRO A 666 -6.46 -8.49 10.02
N ILE A 667 -7.11 -9.09 11.01
CA ILE A 667 -6.80 -8.87 12.42
C ILE A 667 -5.54 -9.66 12.73
N ARG A 668 -4.56 -9.03 13.34
CA ARG A 668 -3.28 -9.61 13.74
C ARG A 668 -3.18 -9.77 15.25
N LEU A 669 -2.74 -10.94 15.66
CA LEU A 669 -2.36 -11.24 17.04
C LEU A 669 -0.93 -11.80 16.98
N ASP A 670 0.06 -10.98 17.30
CA ASP A 670 1.46 -11.34 17.20
C ASP A 670 2.07 -11.58 18.59
N PHE A 671 2.82 -12.67 18.74
CA PHE A 671 3.58 -13.04 19.93
C PHE A 671 5.05 -13.04 19.57
N GLY A 672 5.75 -11.95 19.91
CA GLY A 672 7.16 -11.76 19.65
C GLY A 672 8.01 -12.06 20.89
N TYR A 673 9.12 -12.76 20.69
CA TYR A 673 10.11 -13.06 21.72
C TYR A 673 11.45 -12.41 21.37
N ARG A 674 12.06 -11.70 22.32
CA ARG A 674 13.37 -11.06 22.14
C ARG A 674 14.46 -12.15 22.08
N LEU A 675 15.12 -12.29 20.94
CA LEU A 675 16.24 -13.21 20.75
C LEU A 675 17.55 -12.56 21.16
N TYR A 676 17.75 -11.30 20.77
CA TYR A 676 18.91 -10.48 21.14
C TYR A 676 18.44 -9.10 21.57
N ASP A 677 18.79 -8.67 22.75
CA ASP A 677 18.43 -7.39 23.36
C ASP A 677 19.70 -6.59 23.68
N PRO A 678 20.02 -5.56 22.88
CA PRO A 678 21.26 -4.77 23.10
C PRO A 678 21.22 -3.98 24.41
N SER A 679 20.05 -3.67 24.93
CA SER A 679 19.87 -2.90 26.18
C SER A 679 20.19 -3.71 27.45
N GLU A 680 20.44 -5.01 27.36
CA GLU A 680 20.71 -5.87 28.52
C GLU A 680 22.17 -6.27 28.58
N PRO A 681 23.03 -5.54 29.30
CA PRO A 681 24.48 -5.74 29.28
C PRO A 681 24.94 -7.11 29.75
N GLU A 682 24.24 -7.70 30.73
CA GLU A 682 24.59 -9.00 31.32
C GLU A 682 24.14 -10.19 30.45
N MET A 683 23.10 -10.03 29.65
CA MET A 683 22.49 -11.11 28.90
C MET A 683 21.85 -10.63 27.59
N LYS A 684 22.66 -10.18 26.65
CA LYS A 684 22.18 -9.72 25.32
C LYS A 684 21.48 -10.85 24.56
N TRP A 685 22.04 -12.07 24.57
CA TRP A 685 21.41 -13.25 23.96
C TRP A 685 20.47 -13.95 24.96
N ARG A 686 19.16 -13.99 24.62
CA ARG A 686 18.11 -14.54 25.49
C ARG A 686 17.68 -15.97 25.12
N VAL A 687 18.23 -16.52 24.02
CA VAL A 687 17.87 -17.87 23.52
C VAL A 687 18.22 -18.97 24.52
N SER A 688 19.32 -18.81 25.27
CA SER A 688 19.78 -19.80 26.27
C SER A 688 18.93 -19.85 27.56
N ASN A 689 18.18 -18.77 27.86
CA ASN A 689 17.37 -18.62 29.07
C ASN A 689 15.90 -18.38 28.71
N TRP A 690 15.35 -19.26 27.91
CA TRP A 690 13.97 -19.16 27.47
C TRP A 690 12.99 -19.23 28.65
N THR A 691 12.28 -18.13 28.88
CA THR A 691 11.25 -18.02 29.92
C THR A 691 9.89 -17.78 29.26
N PRO A 692 8.92 -18.69 29.40
CA PRO A 692 7.61 -18.61 28.71
C PRO A 692 6.82 -17.32 28.97
N GLY A 693 7.11 -16.58 30.04
CA GLY A 693 6.41 -15.34 30.43
C GLY A 693 6.91 -14.05 29.79
N LYS A 694 7.95 -14.08 28.92
CA LYS A 694 8.57 -12.89 28.33
C LYS A 694 8.22 -12.68 26.85
N PHE A 695 7.04 -13.08 26.41
CA PHE A 695 6.52 -12.73 25.10
C PHE A 695 5.88 -11.35 25.14
N ASN A 696 6.19 -10.53 24.14
CA ASN A 696 5.43 -9.32 23.88
C ASN A 696 4.24 -9.69 23.01
N PHE A 697 3.05 -9.32 23.45
CA PHE A 697 1.81 -9.48 22.69
C PHE A 697 1.45 -8.19 22.02
N SER A 698 1.24 -8.23 20.70
CA SER A 698 0.78 -7.07 19.95
C SER A 698 -0.48 -7.41 19.15
N PHE A 699 -1.39 -6.45 19.12
CA PHE A 699 -2.63 -6.48 18.35
C PHE A 699 -2.57 -5.40 17.26
N ALA A 700 -3.01 -5.70 16.05
CA ALA A 700 -3.14 -4.72 14.99
C ALA A 700 -4.17 -5.14 13.93
N ILE A 701 -4.55 -4.22 13.05
CA ILE A 701 -5.42 -4.46 11.90
C ILE A 701 -4.61 -4.16 10.63
N GLY A 702 -4.73 -4.99 9.61
CA GLY A 702 -3.94 -4.94 8.39
C GLY A 702 -2.67 -5.79 8.44
N GLU A 703 -1.96 -5.94 7.32
CA GLU A 703 -0.66 -6.61 7.29
C GLU A 703 0.44 -5.72 7.89
N ALA A 704 1.54 -6.32 8.37
CA ALA A 704 2.64 -5.56 8.95
C ALA A 704 3.39 -4.72 7.90
N PHE A 705 3.40 -5.21 6.63
CA PHE A 705 3.97 -4.52 5.48
C PHE A 705 3.51 -5.15 4.17
#